data_44ec32fc601277b79c1e49b1c296d785
#
_entry.id   44ec32fc601277b79c1e49b1c296d785
#
_cell.length_a   1.000
_cell.length_b   1.000
_cell.length_c   1.000
_cell.angle_alpha   90.00
_cell.angle_beta   90.00
_cell.angle_gamma   90.00
#
_symmetry.space_group_name_H-M   'P 1'
#
loop_
_entity.id
_entity.type
_entity.pdbx_description
1 polymer ?
#
loop_
_entity_poly.entity_id
_entity_poly.type
_entity_poly.pdbx_seq_one_letter_code
_entity_poly.pdbx_strand_id
1 'polypeptide(L)'
;WCHEKAVYMPSDARTSSPLATVSTAYGRCGEESTLLVAALRSVGIPARQVYTPRWAHTDDNHAWVEAWADGKWHFLGACEPEPVLDLGWFNAPASRGMLMHTKVFGRYEGKEEVMSVNPTYTEINVIDNYAPTARAKVMVKDEAGNPVPDACVEFKLYNYAEFYTVATKHTDDSGMCGLTAGKGDMLVWASKDGRFGFSKLSFGKQPELTVTLDKQAGDSFTVDIDIVPPAESANLPEVTPEQRAENDRRLAIEDSIRNAYVGKFISEEAARNFARDYKLDRDAVAKILVAARGNYRIIREFMTRLRSDNSRKGGIDLLQQISAKDLRDVRLDVLIDHMQSRVRTTNAGYFRKYVRNPRVSNEMLTPYKTFFGKVISKEDVEAYVAEPMKMVAWVAKNIQVNKECNLGAPPVSPAGVWKVRLADAHSRDIFFVSMARSMGVPARIDEVTGKVQLITDDGAIDVNFEAAGQAPAQRGRLAATYTPIQSLDNPKYYSHFTISKVTPQGNLQLLSYDEGDTDMGGGVTWSSLLKEGTSLDAGDYILVTGTRLASGGVLAQMTSLNVKAGGRTETKLVMRENKDEVQVIGNFNSESLFTTLEGGNKQSLLQACGRGYFVVGILGVNQEPTNHALRDISALKADLEKWGRKLVLLFPNQEQAGKYHAADFPDLPNTVIYGIDTEDIAQQIVKNMKLKHKDTLPIFIRSEEHT
;
A
#
# COMPACT_ATOMS: atom_id res chain seq x y z
N TRP A 1 -2.01 20.20 17.02
CA TRP A 1 -1.43 21.01 15.92
C TRP A 1 -1.33 20.23 14.61
N CYS A 2 -0.90 18.95 14.63
CA CYS A 2 -0.80 18.16 13.39
C CYS A 2 -2.16 17.94 12.77
N HIS A 3 -3.20 17.63 13.54
CA HIS A 3 -4.56 17.44 13.07
C HIS A 3 -5.17 18.70 12.40
N GLU A 4 -4.87 19.88 12.91
CA GLU A 4 -5.26 21.14 12.25
C GLU A 4 -4.52 21.39 10.93
N LYS A 5 -3.46 20.63 10.62
CA LYS A 5 -2.66 20.76 9.38
C LYS A 5 -2.98 19.71 8.34
N ALA A 6 -3.23 18.47 8.75
CA ALA A 6 -3.43 17.35 7.85
C ALA A 6 -4.45 16.36 8.39
N VAL A 7 -5.09 15.65 7.48
CA VAL A 7 -6.01 14.53 7.74
C VAL A 7 -5.65 13.37 6.80
N TYR A 8 -6.00 12.17 7.21
CA TYR A 8 -5.73 10.96 6.45
C TYR A 8 -6.35 11.00 5.04
N MET A 9 -5.57 10.57 4.06
CA MET A 9 -6.03 10.32 2.69
C MET A 9 -5.17 9.22 2.06
N PRO A 10 -5.77 8.14 1.55
CA PRO A 10 -5.04 7.10 0.84
C PRO A 10 -4.39 7.68 -0.44
N SER A 11 -3.23 7.15 -0.79
CA SER A 11 -2.49 7.56 -1.99
C SER A 11 -1.44 6.52 -2.34
N ASP A 12 -0.56 6.80 -3.32
CA ASP A 12 0.56 5.92 -3.68
C ASP A 12 1.59 5.72 -2.56
N ALA A 13 2.45 4.71 -2.71
CA ALA A 13 3.41 4.28 -1.69
C ALA A 13 4.51 5.31 -1.35
N ARG A 14 4.74 6.31 -2.20
CA ARG A 14 5.76 7.33 -1.96
C ARG A 14 5.41 8.20 -0.75
N THR A 15 6.34 8.39 0.18
CA THR A 15 6.16 9.27 1.34
C THR A 15 6.49 10.71 0.99
N SER A 16 5.54 11.63 1.16
CA SER A 16 5.73 13.08 1.02
C SER A 16 6.47 13.66 2.22
N SER A 17 7.15 14.80 2.01
CA SER A 17 7.81 15.50 3.13
C SER A 17 6.78 16.12 4.09
N PRO A 18 7.15 16.41 5.36
CA PRO A 18 6.29 17.09 6.31
C PRO A 18 5.72 18.42 5.79
N LEU A 19 6.52 19.21 5.07
CA LEU A 19 6.06 20.48 4.49
C LEU A 19 5.06 20.27 3.36
N ALA A 20 5.22 19.24 2.54
CA ALA A 20 4.25 18.87 1.51
C ALA A 20 2.93 18.42 2.14
N THR A 21 2.98 17.61 3.20
CA THR A 21 1.79 17.18 3.94
C THR A 21 1.03 18.38 4.50
N VAL A 22 1.70 19.34 5.14
CA VAL A 22 1.08 20.57 5.62
C VAL A 22 0.49 21.40 4.46
N SER A 23 1.23 21.57 3.36
CA SER A 23 0.79 22.41 2.24
C SER A 23 -0.46 21.84 1.55
N THR A 24 -0.60 20.52 1.52
CA THR A 24 -1.70 19.81 0.87
C THR A 24 -2.85 19.47 1.79
N ALA A 25 -2.63 19.54 3.11
CA ALA A 25 -3.55 19.15 4.17
C ALA A 25 -3.99 17.67 4.11
N TYR A 26 -3.21 16.81 3.46
CA TYR A 26 -3.44 15.36 3.32
C TYR A 26 -2.17 14.57 3.58
N GLY A 27 -2.32 13.39 4.19
CA GLY A 27 -1.28 12.39 4.31
C GLY A 27 -1.84 10.99 4.54
N ARG A 28 -1.10 9.95 4.12
CA ARG A 28 -1.31 8.61 4.66
C ARG A 28 -0.70 8.52 6.06
N CYS A 29 -0.92 7.41 6.76
CA CYS A 29 -0.31 7.17 8.06
C CYS A 29 1.22 7.36 8.07
N GLY A 30 1.92 7.01 6.98
CA GLY A 30 3.36 7.24 6.82
C GLY A 30 3.75 8.72 6.75
N GLU A 31 2.98 9.56 6.04
CA GLU A 31 3.20 11.01 5.98
C GLU A 31 2.81 11.70 7.27
N GLU A 32 1.65 11.35 7.84
CA GLU A 32 1.15 11.93 9.09
C GLU A 32 2.09 11.65 10.26
N SER A 33 2.57 10.40 10.39
CA SER A 33 3.54 10.02 11.43
C SER A 33 4.89 10.72 11.22
N THR A 34 5.36 10.87 9.97
CA THR A 34 6.57 11.64 9.67
C THR A 34 6.41 13.12 10.03
N LEU A 35 5.24 13.71 9.77
CA LEU A 35 4.91 15.10 10.16
C LEU A 35 4.94 15.25 11.68
N LEU A 36 4.30 14.36 12.43
CA LEU A 36 4.24 14.42 13.88
C LEU A 36 5.62 14.21 14.52
N VAL A 37 6.42 13.25 14.03
CA VAL A 37 7.81 13.07 14.49
C VAL A 37 8.64 14.33 14.26
N ALA A 38 8.53 14.94 13.07
CA ALA A 38 9.24 16.19 12.76
C ALA A 38 8.80 17.34 13.69
N ALA A 39 7.51 17.49 13.94
CA ALA A 39 6.96 18.50 14.84
C ALA A 39 7.45 18.31 16.27
N LEU A 40 7.38 17.10 16.83
CA LEU A 40 7.85 16.79 18.19
C LEU A 40 9.36 17.07 18.34
N ARG A 41 10.17 16.60 17.38
CA ARG A 41 11.62 16.85 17.39
C ARG A 41 11.96 18.33 17.29
N SER A 42 11.17 19.11 16.55
CA SER A 42 11.41 20.56 16.42
C SER A 42 11.26 21.34 17.74
N VAL A 43 10.50 20.80 18.69
CA VAL A 43 10.33 21.36 20.05
C VAL A 43 11.12 20.60 21.12
N GLY A 44 12.05 19.72 20.71
CA GLY A 44 12.98 19.04 21.62
C GLY A 44 12.41 17.76 22.27
N ILE A 45 11.29 17.25 21.82
CA ILE A 45 10.71 15.98 22.32
C ILE A 45 11.27 14.84 21.47
N PRO A 46 11.99 13.86 22.07
CA PRO A 46 12.42 12.67 21.35
C PRO A 46 11.20 11.90 20.81
N ALA A 47 11.18 11.62 19.52
CA ALA A 47 10.10 10.93 18.88
C ALA A 47 10.61 10.03 17.75
N ARG A 48 9.87 8.95 17.48
CA ARG A 48 10.20 7.99 16.41
C ARG A 48 8.93 7.48 15.75
N GLN A 49 9.01 7.17 14.47
CA GLN A 49 7.95 6.49 13.75
C GLN A 49 8.00 5.02 14.09
N VAL A 50 6.85 4.43 14.44
CA VAL A 50 6.66 2.98 14.54
C VAL A 50 5.92 2.53 13.30
N TYR A 51 6.31 1.38 12.77
CA TYR A 51 5.76 0.84 11.54
C TYR A 51 5.52 -0.67 11.69
N THR A 52 4.28 -1.10 11.43
CA THR A 52 3.97 -2.50 11.19
C THR A 52 3.90 -2.73 9.67
N PRO A 53 4.82 -3.52 9.10
CA PRO A 53 4.90 -3.69 7.65
C PRO A 53 3.65 -4.35 7.08
N ARG A 54 3.05 -5.27 7.84
CA ARG A 54 1.78 -5.93 7.53
C ARG A 54 1.09 -6.35 8.82
N TRP A 55 -0.23 -6.20 8.86
CA TRP A 55 -1.06 -6.82 9.89
C TRP A 55 -1.20 -8.32 9.65
N ALA A 56 -1.27 -9.11 10.71
CA ALA A 56 -1.49 -10.55 10.60
C ALA A 56 -2.98 -10.90 10.40
N HIS A 57 -3.87 -10.11 10.99
CA HIS A 57 -5.31 -10.39 11.05
C HIS A 57 -6.12 -9.72 9.95
N THR A 58 -5.52 -8.78 9.20
CA THR A 58 -6.18 -8.04 8.13
C THR A 58 -5.19 -7.63 7.05
N ASP A 59 -5.69 -7.36 5.83
CA ASP A 59 -4.85 -7.00 4.68
C ASP A 59 -4.61 -5.51 4.68
N ASP A 60 -3.59 -5.07 5.43
CA ASP A 60 -3.13 -3.69 5.52
C ASP A 60 -1.79 -3.59 6.25
N ASN A 61 -1.29 -2.35 6.39
CA ASN A 61 -0.17 -1.95 7.22
C ASN A 61 -0.54 -0.70 8.02
N HIS A 62 0.33 -0.26 8.93
CA HIS A 62 0.12 1.00 9.62
C HIS A 62 1.43 1.62 10.13
N ALA A 63 1.41 2.94 10.30
CA ALA A 63 2.48 3.69 10.92
C ALA A 63 1.92 4.73 11.89
N TRP A 64 2.56 4.85 13.04
CA TRP A 64 2.21 5.81 14.09
C TRP A 64 3.46 6.36 14.76
N VAL A 65 3.35 7.00 15.91
CA VAL A 65 4.46 7.68 16.56
C VAL A 65 4.63 7.19 17.99
N GLU A 66 5.87 7.05 18.42
CA GLU A 66 6.24 7.01 19.83
C GLU A 66 6.99 8.30 20.20
N ALA A 67 6.64 8.88 21.35
CA ALA A 67 7.29 10.03 21.95
C ALA A 67 7.82 9.69 23.35
N TRP A 68 8.98 10.22 23.72
CA TRP A 68 9.58 9.98 25.01
C TRP A 68 9.07 11.00 26.02
N ALA A 69 8.41 10.53 27.06
CA ALA A 69 7.95 11.32 28.19
C ALA A 69 8.05 10.50 29.48
N ASP A 70 8.31 11.14 30.60
CA ASP A 70 8.34 10.53 31.93
C ASP A 70 9.21 9.25 32.05
N GLY A 71 10.33 9.23 31.30
CA GLY A 71 11.29 8.13 31.35
C GLY A 71 10.93 6.89 30.53
N LYS A 72 9.91 6.94 29.67
CA LYS A 72 9.51 5.84 28.78
C LYS A 72 8.97 6.32 27.42
N TRP A 73 8.86 5.41 26.47
CA TRP A 73 8.19 5.63 25.21
C TRP A 73 6.68 5.49 25.40
N HIS A 74 5.93 6.48 24.90
CA HIS A 74 4.47 6.46 24.79
C HIS A 74 4.09 6.52 23.33
N PHE A 75 3.05 5.82 22.92
CA PHE A 75 2.55 5.91 21.57
C PHE A 75 1.35 6.84 21.45
N LEU A 76 1.15 7.35 20.25
CA LEU A 76 0.03 8.20 19.87
C LEU A 76 -0.22 8.06 18.38
N GLY A 77 -1.46 8.27 17.96
CA GLY A 77 -1.84 8.32 16.55
C GLY A 77 -1.11 9.45 15.82
N ALA A 78 -0.94 9.33 14.53
CA ALA A 78 -0.16 10.26 13.73
C ALA A 78 -0.75 11.69 13.77
N CYS A 79 -1.77 12.00 12.97
CA CYS A 79 -2.51 13.26 13.08
C CYS A 79 -3.91 13.04 13.70
N GLU A 80 -4.02 12.08 14.59
CA GLU A 80 -5.27 11.59 15.19
C GLU A 80 -5.18 11.73 16.73
N PRO A 81 -5.37 12.94 17.28
CA PRO A 81 -5.19 13.17 18.71
C PRO A 81 -6.26 12.48 19.54
N GLU A 82 -5.82 11.80 20.59
CA GLU A 82 -6.64 11.17 21.61
C GLU A 82 -6.51 11.92 22.94
N PRO A 83 -7.44 11.73 23.89
CA PRO A 83 -7.42 12.44 25.17
C PRO A 83 -6.20 12.15 26.04
N VAL A 84 -5.61 10.96 25.90
CA VAL A 84 -4.47 10.48 26.69
C VAL A 84 -3.45 9.77 25.79
N LEU A 85 -2.21 9.67 26.23
CA LEU A 85 -1.19 8.87 25.57
C LEU A 85 -1.50 7.36 25.69
N ASP A 86 -0.86 6.57 24.85
CA ASP A 86 -1.04 5.12 24.77
C ASP A 86 -2.48 4.70 24.36
N LEU A 87 -3.18 5.62 23.72
CA LEU A 87 -4.50 5.43 23.15
C LEU A 87 -4.49 5.79 21.65
N GLY A 88 -5.15 4.98 20.86
CA GLY A 88 -5.40 5.18 19.45
C GLY A 88 -6.39 4.12 18.96
N TRP A 89 -7.06 4.36 17.84
CA TRP A 89 -7.96 3.39 17.22
C TRP A 89 -7.28 2.04 17.00
N PHE A 90 -5.96 2.03 16.79
CA PHE A 90 -5.15 0.85 16.50
C PHE A 90 -4.71 0.05 17.73
N ASN A 91 -5.16 0.34 18.94
CA ASN A 91 -4.81 -0.45 20.13
C ASN A 91 -5.17 -1.94 19.94
N ALA A 92 -6.39 -2.24 19.49
CA ALA A 92 -6.81 -3.61 19.23
C ALA A 92 -6.00 -4.27 18.11
N PRO A 93 -5.86 -3.69 16.89
CA PRO A 93 -4.97 -4.20 15.85
C PRO A 93 -3.52 -4.39 16.31
N ALA A 94 -2.95 -3.41 17.05
CA ALA A 94 -1.57 -3.49 17.53
C ALA A 94 -1.35 -4.64 18.51
N SER A 95 -2.32 -4.95 19.37
CA SER A 95 -2.26 -6.10 20.28
C SER A 95 -2.26 -7.46 19.56
N ARG A 96 -2.65 -7.48 18.30
CA ARG A 96 -2.61 -8.62 17.36
C ARG A 96 -1.45 -8.56 16.38
N GLY A 97 -0.51 -7.63 16.58
CA GLY A 97 0.66 -7.48 15.72
C GLY A 97 1.62 -8.67 15.83
N MET A 98 2.30 -8.96 14.73
CA MET A 98 3.40 -9.95 14.70
C MET A 98 4.75 -9.28 14.77
N LEU A 99 4.91 -8.10 14.14
CA LEU A 99 6.18 -7.39 14.12
C LEU A 99 5.95 -5.87 14.00
N MET A 100 6.72 -5.09 14.76
CA MET A 100 6.70 -3.63 14.71
C MET A 100 8.12 -3.11 14.77
N HIS A 101 8.44 -2.26 13.81
CA HIS A 101 9.78 -1.72 13.64
C HIS A 101 9.83 -0.24 13.94
N THR A 102 11.00 0.22 14.36
CA THR A 102 11.38 1.64 14.30
C THR A 102 12.82 1.78 13.84
N LYS A 103 13.15 2.95 13.29
CA LYS A 103 14.50 3.27 12.82
C LYS A 103 15.19 4.21 13.80
N VAL A 104 16.37 3.81 14.25
CA VAL A 104 17.27 4.63 15.06
C VAL A 104 18.37 5.16 14.15
N PHE A 105 18.47 6.48 14.02
CA PHE A 105 19.52 7.11 13.20
C PHE A 105 20.80 7.20 14.01
N GLY A 106 21.79 6.43 13.60
CA GLY A 106 23.07 6.28 14.28
C GLY A 106 23.26 4.88 14.88
N ARG A 107 24.27 4.75 15.73
CA ARG A 107 24.59 3.51 16.43
C ARG A 107 23.55 3.24 17.52
N TYR A 108 23.04 2.02 17.56
CA TYR A 108 22.10 1.57 18.57
C TYR A 108 22.79 0.66 19.60
N GLU A 109 22.54 0.94 20.90
CA GLU A 109 23.09 0.21 22.04
C GLU A 109 21.99 -0.17 23.07
N GLY A 110 20.71 -0.16 22.64
CA GLY A 110 19.56 -0.48 23.50
C GLY A 110 19.29 -1.97 23.66
N LYS A 111 18.16 -2.27 24.29
CA LYS A 111 17.75 -3.66 24.64
C LYS A 111 17.00 -4.37 23.53
N GLU A 112 16.34 -3.60 22.64
CA GLU A 112 15.44 -4.12 21.63
C GLU A 112 16.21 -4.96 20.60
N GLU A 113 15.56 -5.98 20.08
CA GLU A 113 16.14 -6.86 19.07
C GLU A 113 16.49 -6.07 17.81
N VAL A 114 17.74 -6.16 17.37
CA VAL A 114 18.19 -5.56 16.12
C VAL A 114 17.69 -6.41 14.95
N MET A 115 16.94 -5.76 14.04
CA MET A 115 16.42 -6.39 12.84
C MET A 115 17.40 -6.26 11.68
N SER A 116 17.94 -5.05 11.46
CA SER A 116 18.97 -4.80 10.45
C SER A 116 19.86 -3.63 10.86
N VAL A 117 21.10 -3.62 10.39
CA VAL A 117 22.04 -2.52 10.53
C VAL A 117 22.35 -1.98 9.14
N ASN A 118 22.06 -0.70 8.92
CA ASN A 118 22.32 0.01 7.68
C ASN A 118 23.35 1.13 7.90
N PRO A 119 23.98 1.65 6.88
CA PRO A 119 25.00 2.69 7.03
C PRO A 119 24.55 3.95 7.76
N THR A 120 23.25 4.27 7.72
CA THR A 120 22.68 5.51 8.29
C THR A 120 21.70 5.28 9.42
N TYR A 121 21.22 4.05 9.64
CA TYR A 121 20.28 3.71 10.70
C TYR A 121 20.36 2.23 11.10
N THR A 122 19.90 1.96 12.30
CA THR A 122 19.60 0.61 12.79
C THR A 122 18.10 0.44 12.89
N GLU A 123 17.55 -0.66 12.37
CA GLU A 123 16.16 -1.03 12.53
C GLU A 123 16.01 -1.97 13.70
N ILE A 124 15.11 -1.65 14.63
CA ILE A 124 14.87 -2.40 15.86
C ILE A 124 13.40 -2.84 15.96
N ASN A 125 13.20 -3.96 16.63
CA ASN A 125 11.91 -4.55 16.91
C ASN A 125 11.34 -4.02 18.22
N VAL A 126 10.18 -3.40 18.16
CA VAL A 126 9.49 -2.81 19.33
C VAL A 126 8.14 -3.47 19.63
N ILE A 127 7.92 -4.68 19.09
CA ILE A 127 6.65 -5.41 19.24
C ILE A 127 6.25 -5.64 20.70
N ASP A 128 7.24 -5.79 21.61
CA ASP A 128 6.99 -6.00 23.04
C ASP A 128 6.21 -4.84 23.71
N ASN A 129 6.22 -3.64 23.10
CA ASN A 129 5.46 -2.49 23.60
C ASN A 129 3.94 -2.62 23.32
N TYR A 130 3.52 -3.52 22.44
CA TYR A 130 2.16 -3.55 21.86
C TYR A 130 1.43 -4.87 22.03
N ALA A 131 2.14 -5.99 21.92
CA ALA A 131 1.53 -7.32 21.89
C ALA A 131 2.28 -8.32 22.76
N PRO A 132 1.62 -9.38 23.23
CA PRO A 132 2.28 -10.53 23.85
C PRO A 132 3.18 -11.24 22.84
N THR A 133 4.46 -11.41 23.16
CA THR A 133 5.46 -11.95 22.26
C THR A 133 5.98 -13.32 22.68
N ALA A 134 6.65 -13.97 21.74
CA ALA A 134 7.47 -15.15 21.97
C ALA A 134 8.69 -15.10 21.05
N ARG A 135 9.82 -15.64 21.54
CA ARG A 135 11.02 -15.86 20.72
C ARG A 135 11.01 -17.28 20.20
N ALA A 136 11.29 -17.44 18.92
CA ALA A 136 11.50 -18.74 18.30
C ALA A 136 12.85 -18.81 17.58
N LYS A 137 13.44 -20.03 17.54
CA LYS A 137 14.65 -20.33 16.79
C LYS A 137 14.30 -21.09 15.52
N VAL A 138 15.07 -20.86 14.48
CA VAL A 138 14.96 -21.56 13.20
C VAL A 138 16.30 -22.21 12.90
N MET A 139 16.28 -23.53 12.69
CA MET A 139 17.41 -24.33 12.20
C MET A 139 17.20 -24.59 10.71
N VAL A 140 18.17 -24.25 9.88
CA VAL A 140 18.17 -24.58 8.46
C VAL A 140 19.12 -25.76 8.21
N LYS A 141 18.63 -26.78 7.51
CA LYS A 141 19.37 -28.01 7.16
C LYS A 141 19.30 -28.28 5.67
N ASP A 142 20.31 -28.94 5.15
CA ASP A 142 20.26 -29.58 3.83
C ASP A 142 19.48 -30.90 3.87
N GLU A 143 19.30 -31.56 2.73
CA GLU A 143 18.63 -32.87 2.63
C GLU A 143 19.37 -33.98 3.36
N ALA A 144 20.68 -33.85 3.55
CA ALA A 144 21.49 -34.81 4.31
C ALA A 144 21.40 -34.59 5.84
N GLY A 145 20.68 -33.52 6.28
CA GLY A 145 20.51 -33.18 7.68
C GLY A 145 21.62 -32.29 8.27
N ASN A 146 22.56 -31.82 7.46
CA ASN A 146 23.63 -30.94 7.92
C ASN A 146 23.11 -29.51 8.09
N PRO A 147 23.59 -28.78 9.11
CA PRO A 147 23.31 -27.35 9.25
C PRO A 147 23.79 -26.55 8.03
N VAL A 148 23.05 -25.55 7.61
CA VAL A 148 23.40 -24.66 6.50
C VAL A 148 23.73 -23.27 7.03
N PRO A 149 25.02 -22.89 7.09
CA PRO A 149 25.44 -21.55 7.48
C PRO A 149 25.05 -20.50 6.41
N ASP A 150 24.83 -19.26 6.86
CA ASP A 150 24.53 -18.10 6.01
C ASP A 150 23.40 -18.38 5.01
N ALA A 151 22.40 -19.18 5.41
CA ALA A 151 21.15 -19.31 4.68
C ALA A 151 20.29 -18.07 4.91
N CYS A 152 19.67 -17.54 3.86
CA CYS A 152 18.69 -16.49 3.95
C CYS A 152 17.40 -17.06 4.52
N VAL A 153 16.92 -16.51 5.63
CA VAL A 153 15.67 -16.92 6.29
C VAL A 153 14.71 -15.74 6.32
N GLU A 154 13.63 -15.86 5.57
CA GLU A 154 12.58 -14.87 5.47
C GLU A 154 11.38 -15.28 6.33
N PHE A 155 10.99 -14.42 7.26
CA PHE A 155 9.76 -14.56 8.04
C PHE A 155 8.65 -13.81 7.32
N LYS A 156 7.59 -14.52 6.94
CA LYS A 156 6.55 -14.01 6.05
C LYS A 156 5.19 -14.05 6.71
N LEU A 157 4.44 -12.95 6.57
CA LEU A 157 3.04 -12.86 6.92
C LEU A 157 2.16 -13.01 5.69
N TYR A 158 1.03 -13.70 5.84
CA TYR A 158 -0.01 -13.66 4.83
C TYR A 158 -0.72 -12.30 4.89
N ASN A 159 -0.67 -11.57 3.77
CA ASN A 159 -1.30 -10.28 3.65
C ASN A 159 -1.42 -9.93 2.16
N TYR A 160 -2.56 -9.42 1.71
CA TYR A 160 -2.84 -9.18 0.30
C TYR A 160 -2.60 -10.41 -0.60
N ALA A 161 -3.08 -11.57 -0.15
CA ALA A 161 -2.97 -12.85 -0.86
C ALA A 161 -1.53 -13.25 -1.22
N GLU A 162 -0.53 -12.75 -0.50
CA GLU A 162 0.86 -13.17 -0.58
C GLU A 162 1.43 -13.51 0.79
N PHE A 163 2.52 -14.25 0.81
CA PHE A 163 3.38 -14.38 1.98
C PHE A 163 4.47 -13.30 1.92
N TYR A 164 4.13 -12.13 2.47
CA TYR A 164 5.00 -10.94 2.48
C TYR A 164 6.12 -11.08 3.50
N THR A 165 7.37 -10.80 3.10
CA THR A 165 8.55 -10.85 4.00
C THR A 165 8.54 -9.65 4.94
N VAL A 166 8.37 -9.90 6.24
CA VAL A 166 8.41 -8.86 7.29
C VAL A 166 9.75 -8.79 8.01
N ALA A 167 10.54 -9.86 7.97
CA ALA A 167 11.90 -9.90 8.53
C ALA A 167 12.77 -10.86 7.74
N THR A 168 14.04 -10.51 7.57
CA THR A 168 15.07 -11.38 6.98
C THR A 168 16.21 -11.53 7.96
N LYS A 169 16.63 -12.76 8.18
CA LYS A 169 17.78 -13.13 9.01
C LYS A 169 18.70 -14.04 8.20
N HIS A 170 19.93 -14.16 8.62
CA HIS A 170 20.87 -15.14 8.12
C HIS A 170 21.22 -16.11 9.22
N THR A 171 21.39 -17.39 8.87
CA THR A 171 21.84 -18.41 9.83
C THR A 171 23.29 -18.19 10.19
N ASP A 172 23.64 -18.47 11.45
CA ASP A 172 25.00 -18.52 11.94
C ASP A 172 25.77 -19.80 11.47
N ASP A 173 26.99 -19.98 11.93
CA ASP A 173 27.83 -21.15 11.59
C ASP A 173 27.19 -22.48 11.99
N SER A 174 26.26 -22.48 12.92
CA SER A 174 25.49 -23.67 13.35
C SER A 174 24.19 -23.88 12.58
N GLY A 175 23.90 -23.05 11.56
CA GLY A 175 22.67 -23.09 10.79
C GLY A 175 21.47 -22.52 11.52
N MET A 176 21.67 -21.68 12.53
CA MET A 176 20.62 -21.15 13.40
C MET A 176 20.39 -19.65 13.19
N CYS A 177 19.14 -19.22 13.30
CA CYS A 177 18.75 -17.83 13.51
C CYS A 177 17.55 -17.76 14.43
N GLY A 178 17.01 -16.57 14.72
CA GLY A 178 15.83 -16.44 15.56
C GLY A 178 15.17 -15.09 15.43
N LEU A 179 13.90 -15.03 15.85
CA LEU A 179 13.07 -13.82 15.82
C LEU A 179 12.17 -13.79 17.04
N THR A 180 11.93 -12.60 17.58
CA THR A 180 10.86 -12.30 18.54
C THR A 180 9.67 -11.74 17.78
N ALA A 181 8.48 -12.32 17.96
CA ALA A 181 7.27 -11.89 17.27
C ALA A 181 6.03 -12.07 18.16
N GLY A 182 4.90 -11.50 17.74
CA GLY A 182 3.60 -11.76 18.35
C GLY A 182 3.23 -13.24 18.31
N LYS A 183 2.32 -13.66 19.17
CA LYS A 183 1.93 -15.09 19.35
C LYS A 183 0.93 -15.54 18.28
N GLY A 184 1.37 -15.61 17.05
CA GLY A 184 0.61 -16.07 15.89
C GLY A 184 1.47 -16.86 14.91
N ASP A 185 0.97 -17.09 13.71
CA ASP A 185 1.62 -17.90 12.70
C ASP A 185 2.34 -17.04 11.66
N MET A 186 3.53 -17.46 11.27
CA MET A 186 4.27 -17.00 10.10
C MET A 186 4.68 -18.18 9.21
N LEU A 187 4.82 -17.93 7.92
CA LEU A 187 5.55 -18.81 7.03
C LEU A 187 7.03 -18.46 7.13
N VAL A 188 7.88 -19.44 7.41
CA VAL A 188 9.34 -19.31 7.35
C VAL A 188 9.82 -19.90 6.04
N TRP A 189 10.47 -19.09 5.22
CA TRP A 189 11.08 -19.48 3.95
C TRP A 189 12.59 -19.36 4.07
N ALA A 190 13.30 -20.45 3.86
CA ALA A 190 14.76 -20.47 3.87
C ALA A 190 15.29 -20.76 2.48
N SER A 191 16.40 -20.12 2.09
CA SER A 191 17.04 -20.34 0.79
C SER A 191 18.55 -20.20 0.87
N LYS A 192 19.25 -20.99 0.04
CA LYS A 192 20.71 -20.92 -0.17
C LYS A 192 21.04 -21.55 -1.51
N ASP A 193 21.83 -20.86 -2.32
CA ASP A 193 22.39 -21.35 -3.60
C ASP A 193 21.34 -22.00 -4.54
N GLY A 194 20.14 -21.38 -4.64
CA GLY A 194 19.04 -21.83 -5.49
C GLY A 194 18.17 -22.95 -4.89
N ARG A 195 18.59 -23.53 -3.76
CA ARG A 195 17.76 -24.45 -2.96
C ARG A 195 16.90 -23.65 -1.99
N PHE A 196 15.70 -24.13 -1.71
CA PHE A 196 14.82 -23.52 -0.73
C PHE A 196 13.98 -24.55 0.02
N GLY A 197 13.41 -24.12 1.10
CA GLY A 197 12.42 -24.86 1.86
C GLY A 197 11.57 -23.93 2.69
N PHE A 198 10.42 -24.39 3.12
CA PHE A 198 9.52 -23.56 3.92
C PHE A 198 8.69 -24.39 4.89
N SER A 199 8.29 -23.77 6.00
CA SER A 199 7.40 -24.37 6.97
C SER A 199 6.66 -23.28 7.76
N LYS A 200 5.50 -23.62 8.28
CA LYS A 200 4.76 -22.74 9.19
C LYS A 200 5.39 -22.77 10.58
N LEU A 201 5.58 -21.61 11.19
CA LEU A 201 6.02 -21.41 12.57
C LEU A 201 4.92 -20.74 13.37
N SER A 202 4.50 -21.37 14.46
CA SER A 202 3.52 -20.84 15.41
C SER A 202 4.23 -20.28 16.64
N PHE A 203 4.44 -18.97 16.69
CA PHE A 203 5.09 -18.31 17.81
C PHE A 203 4.29 -18.47 19.11
N GLY A 204 4.99 -18.78 20.19
CA GLY A 204 4.38 -19.08 21.49
C GLY A 204 3.89 -20.52 21.67
N LYS A 205 3.82 -21.30 20.57
CA LYS A 205 3.52 -22.74 20.61
C LYS A 205 4.73 -23.59 20.23
N GLN A 206 5.55 -23.10 19.31
CA GLN A 206 6.76 -23.76 18.83
C GLN A 206 7.99 -22.89 19.15
N PRO A 207 8.84 -23.27 20.11
CA PRO A 207 10.07 -22.53 20.43
C PRO A 207 11.18 -22.70 19.37
N GLU A 208 11.11 -23.81 18.60
CA GLU A 208 12.09 -24.13 17.56
C GLU A 208 11.42 -24.72 16.32
N LEU A 209 11.95 -24.39 15.15
CA LEU A 209 11.52 -24.91 13.85
C LEU A 209 12.75 -25.37 13.08
N THR A 210 12.66 -26.54 12.43
CA THR A 210 13.65 -26.95 11.42
C THR A 210 13.05 -26.75 10.03
N VAL A 211 13.78 -26.05 9.15
CA VAL A 211 13.47 -25.92 7.74
C VAL A 211 14.54 -26.66 6.94
N THR A 212 14.14 -27.61 6.11
CA THR A 212 15.03 -28.34 5.23
C THR A 212 15.01 -27.71 3.84
N LEU A 213 16.19 -27.46 3.24
CA LEU A 213 16.30 -26.98 1.85
C LEU A 213 16.13 -28.19 0.90
N ASP A 214 14.89 -28.66 0.80
CA ASP A 214 14.52 -29.88 0.07
C ASP A 214 13.89 -29.58 -1.32
N LYS A 215 13.82 -28.31 -1.70
CA LYS A 215 13.19 -27.86 -2.95
C LYS A 215 14.14 -27.01 -3.78
N GLN A 216 13.89 -27.02 -5.08
CA GLN A 216 14.56 -26.18 -6.07
C GLN A 216 13.58 -25.73 -7.15
N ALA A 217 13.99 -24.80 -8.01
CA ALA A 217 13.24 -24.43 -9.20
C ALA A 217 12.93 -25.67 -10.06
N GLY A 218 11.69 -25.79 -10.52
CA GLY A 218 11.18 -26.95 -11.29
C GLY A 218 10.45 -28.00 -10.45
N ASP A 219 10.56 -27.99 -9.14
CA ASP A 219 9.84 -28.93 -8.28
C ASP A 219 8.35 -28.61 -8.25
N SER A 220 7.52 -29.64 -8.29
CA SER A 220 6.06 -29.52 -8.28
C SER A 220 5.51 -29.82 -6.89
N PHE A 221 4.75 -28.88 -6.35
CA PHE A 221 4.04 -29.05 -5.08
C PHE A 221 2.76 -28.21 -5.02
N THR A 222 1.83 -28.66 -4.19
CA THR A 222 0.66 -27.89 -3.73
C THR A 222 0.52 -28.14 -2.24
N VAL A 223 0.48 -27.06 -1.44
CA VAL A 223 0.43 -27.14 0.02
C VAL A 223 -0.65 -26.20 0.55
N ASP A 224 -1.50 -26.74 1.41
CA ASP A 224 -2.47 -25.98 2.19
C ASP A 224 -1.81 -25.46 3.46
N ILE A 225 -2.02 -24.18 3.75
CA ILE A 225 -1.42 -23.50 4.90
C ILE A 225 -2.50 -22.69 5.61
N ASP A 226 -2.89 -23.12 6.80
CA ASP A 226 -3.82 -22.40 7.67
C ASP A 226 -3.01 -21.46 8.56
N ILE A 227 -3.31 -20.17 8.52
CA ILE A 227 -2.66 -19.12 9.31
C ILE A 227 -3.60 -18.64 10.39
N VAL A 228 -3.10 -18.60 11.61
CA VAL A 228 -3.82 -18.08 12.77
C VAL A 228 -3.08 -16.84 13.29
N PRO A 229 -3.70 -15.66 13.25
CA PRO A 229 -3.10 -14.43 13.79
C PRO A 229 -3.11 -14.46 15.33
N PRO A 230 -2.36 -13.57 16.02
CA PRO A 230 -2.48 -13.40 17.44
C PRO A 230 -3.91 -13.07 17.90
N ALA A 231 -4.28 -13.54 19.08
CA ALA A 231 -5.52 -13.12 19.72
C ALA A 231 -5.45 -11.65 20.13
N GLU A 232 -6.59 -10.97 20.14
CA GLU A 232 -6.70 -9.61 20.65
C GLU A 232 -6.44 -9.60 22.17
N SER A 233 -5.61 -8.67 22.62
CA SER A 233 -5.24 -8.52 24.03
C SER A 233 -5.07 -7.05 24.43
N ALA A 234 -5.77 -6.13 23.73
CA ALA A 234 -5.68 -4.71 23.97
C ALA A 234 -6.08 -4.35 25.41
N ASN A 235 -5.23 -3.57 26.06
CA ASN A 235 -5.52 -2.95 27.34
C ASN A 235 -5.58 -1.43 27.12
N LEU A 236 -6.79 -0.87 27.22
CA LEU A 236 -7.02 0.55 26.96
C LEU A 236 -6.80 1.39 28.22
N PRO A 237 -6.13 2.54 28.12
CA PRO A 237 -6.10 3.51 29.22
C PRO A 237 -7.52 4.01 29.56
N GLU A 238 -7.75 4.33 30.81
CA GLU A 238 -9.00 4.95 31.25
C GLU A 238 -9.11 6.37 30.72
N VAL A 239 -10.27 6.71 30.19
CA VAL A 239 -10.62 8.05 29.70
C VAL A 239 -11.91 8.50 30.34
N THR A 240 -11.89 9.65 31.03
CA THR A 240 -13.11 10.19 31.61
C THR A 240 -13.99 10.84 30.55
N PRO A 241 -15.33 10.94 30.78
CA PRO A 241 -16.24 11.64 29.87
C PRO A 241 -15.81 13.09 29.58
N GLU A 242 -15.23 13.78 30.59
CA GLU A 242 -14.76 15.15 30.45
C GLU A 242 -13.52 15.23 29.54
N GLN A 243 -12.59 14.29 29.65
CA GLN A 243 -11.43 14.22 28.77
C GLN A 243 -11.85 13.95 27.33
N ARG A 244 -12.84 13.05 27.11
CA ARG A 244 -13.38 12.76 25.78
C ARG A 244 -14.07 14.01 25.20
N ALA A 245 -14.95 14.65 25.96
CA ALA A 245 -15.63 15.86 25.53
C ALA A 245 -14.67 17.02 25.18
N GLU A 246 -13.59 17.18 25.96
CA GLU A 246 -12.57 18.20 25.65
C GLU A 246 -11.78 17.84 24.36
N ASN A 247 -11.45 16.57 24.15
CA ASN A 247 -10.81 16.12 22.92
C ASN A 247 -11.69 16.39 21.70
N ASP A 248 -12.97 16.02 21.75
CA ASP A 248 -13.95 16.24 20.67
C ASP A 248 -14.10 17.75 20.37
N ARG A 249 -14.13 18.58 21.41
CA ARG A 249 -14.18 20.03 21.26
C ARG A 249 -12.92 20.57 20.53
N ARG A 250 -11.75 20.05 20.88
CA ARG A 250 -10.47 20.42 20.21
C ARG A 250 -10.45 19.98 18.76
N LEU A 251 -10.85 18.75 18.48
CA LEU A 251 -10.95 18.21 17.11
C LEU A 251 -11.84 19.11 16.24
N ALA A 252 -13.01 19.54 16.72
CA ALA A 252 -13.90 20.42 15.97
C ALA A 252 -13.24 21.78 15.65
N ILE A 253 -12.46 22.34 16.58
CA ILE A 253 -11.70 23.58 16.34
C ILE A 253 -10.58 23.35 15.31
N GLU A 254 -9.84 22.27 15.44
CA GLU A 254 -8.74 21.92 14.54
C GLU A 254 -9.24 21.66 13.12
N ASP A 255 -10.38 20.97 12.98
CA ASP A 255 -11.08 20.79 11.71
C ASP A 255 -11.48 22.13 11.08
N SER A 256 -12.04 23.05 11.87
CA SER A 256 -12.41 24.39 11.40
C SER A 256 -11.19 25.15 10.87
N ILE A 257 -10.05 25.09 11.56
CA ILE A 257 -8.77 25.72 11.14
C ILE A 257 -8.30 25.11 9.83
N ARG A 258 -8.28 23.77 9.72
CA ARG A 258 -7.88 23.08 8.49
C ARG A 258 -8.79 23.39 7.33
N ASN A 259 -10.11 23.35 7.54
CA ASN A 259 -11.10 23.64 6.51
C ASN A 259 -11.01 25.09 6.01
N ALA A 260 -10.76 26.06 6.91
CA ALA A 260 -10.50 27.44 6.53
C ALA A 260 -9.22 27.61 5.68
N TYR A 261 -8.21 26.78 5.91
CA TYR A 261 -7.01 26.74 5.06
C TYR A 261 -7.30 26.10 3.70
N VAL A 262 -7.95 24.94 3.65
CA VAL A 262 -8.33 24.23 2.42
C VAL A 262 -9.28 25.08 1.56
N GLY A 263 -10.18 25.84 2.16
CA GLY A 263 -11.07 26.78 1.47
C GLY A 263 -10.35 27.88 0.68
N LYS A 264 -9.04 28.07 0.88
CA LYS A 264 -8.20 28.99 0.09
C LYS A 264 -7.58 28.34 -1.15
N PHE A 265 -7.77 27.05 -1.36
CA PHE A 265 -7.30 26.37 -2.55
C PHE A 265 -8.12 26.82 -3.76
N ILE A 266 -7.57 26.61 -4.96
CA ILE A 266 -8.26 27.02 -6.19
C ILE A 266 -9.55 26.21 -6.37
N SER A 267 -10.65 26.92 -6.62
CA SER A 267 -11.92 26.28 -7.00
C SER A 267 -11.89 25.80 -8.45
N GLU A 268 -12.74 24.85 -8.79
CA GLU A 268 -12.88 24.37 -10.17
C GLU A 268 -13.23 25.49 -11.14
N GLU A 269 -14.15 26.40 -10.73
CA GLU A 269 -14.54 27.56 -11.54
C GLU A 269 -13.36 28.50 -11.80
N ALA A 270 -12.58 28.83 -10.76
CA ALA A 270 -11.39 29.67 -10.90
C ALA A 270 -10.31 29.01 -11.79
N ALA A 271 -10.16 27.68 -11.70
CA ALA A 271 -9.25 26.93 -12.56
C ALA A 271 -9.71 26.93 -14.04
N ARG A 272 -11.01 26.78 -14.31
CA ARG A 272 -11.60 26.89 -15.66
C ARG A 272 -11.45 28.29 -16.24
N ASN A 273 -11.61 29.35 -15.44
CA ASN A 273 -11.38 30.72 -15.86
C ASN A 273 -9.92 30.97 -16.20
N PHE A 274 -8.99 30.52 -15.35
CA PHE A 274 -7.55 30.57 -15.63
C PHE A 274 -7.20 29.86 -16.95
N ALA A 275 -7.74 28.66 -17.19
CA ALA A 275 -7.50 27.91 -18.41
C ALA A 275 -7.95 28.69 -19.67
N ARG A 276 -9.12 29.33 -19.62
CA ARG A 276 -9.62 30.19 -20.71
C ARG A 276 -8.66 31.33 -20.99
N ASP A 277 -8.20 32.03 -19.95
CA ASP A 277 -7.36 33.22 -20.10
C ASP A 277 -5.98 32.90 -20.68
N TYR A 278 -5.47 31.67 -20.45
CA TYR A 278 -4.20 31.16 -20.96
C TYR A 278 -4.34 30.24 -22.19
N LYS A 279 -5.56 30.11 -22.76
CA LYS A 279 -5.84 29.25 -23.93
C LYS A 279 -5.43 27.79 -23.73
N LEU A 280 -5.71 27.26 -22.54
CA LEU A 280 -5.46 25.88 -22.16
C LEU A 280 -6.77 25.07 -22.19
N ASP A 281 -6.65 23.73 -22.20
CA ASP A 281 -7.80 22.84 -22.06
C ASP A 281 -8.46 23.03 -20.68
N ARG A 282 -9.74 23.43 -20.68
CA ARG A 282 -10.46 23.86 -19.48
C ARG A 282 -10.72 22.70 -18.52
N ASP A 283 -11.05 21.54 -19.05
CA ASP A 283 -11.39 20.36 -18.23
C ASP A 283 -10.14 19.71 -17.65
N ALA A 284 -9.10 19.55 -18.47
CA ALA A 284 -7.81 19.04 -18.03
C ALA A 284 -7.19 19.92 -16.95
N VAL A 285 -7.17 21.25 -17.16
CA VAL A 285 -6.60 22.21 -16.20
C VAL A 285 -7.39 22.23 -14.90
N ALA A 286 -8.71 22.16 -14.94
CA ALA A 286 -9.54 22.12 -13.74
C ALA A 286 -9.21 20.90 -12.89
N LYS A 287 -9.17 19.71 -13.50
CA LYS A 287 -8.77 18.46 -12.81
C LYS A 287 -7.37 18.56 -12.20
N ILE A 288 -6.38 19.02 -12.97
CA ILE A 288 -4.99 19.13 -12.51
C ILE A 288 -4.85 20.11 -11.35
N LEU A 289 -5.41 21.32 -11.45
CA LEU A 289 -5.25 22.36 -10.43
C LEU A 289 -5.97 22.01 -9.13
N VAL A 290 -7.16 21.40 -9.22
CA VAL A 290 -7.87 20.92 -8.03
C VAL A 290 -7.12 19.79 -7.36
N ALA A 291 -6.60 18.82 -8.14
CA ALA A 291 -5.81 17.70 -7.62
C ALA A 291 -4.48 18.17 -6.98
N ALA A 292 -3.90 19.26 -7.48
CA ALA A 292 -2.66 19.83 -6.92
C ALA A 292 -2.84 20.46 -5.54
N ARG A 293 -4.09 20.71 -5.09
CA ARG A 293 -4.40 21.28 -3.77
C ARG A 293 -3.55 22.52 -3.44
N GLY A 294 -2.84 22.54 -2.31
CA GLY A 294 -1.98 23.65 -1.89
C GLY A 294 -0.84 23.98 -2.85
N ASN A 295 -0.40 23.02 -3.68
CA ASN A 295 0.64 23.22 -4.70
C ASN A 295 0.12 23.86 -6.00
N TYR A 296 -1.17 24.16 -6.11
CA TYR A 296 -1.79 24.72 -7.31
C TYR A 296 -1.07 25.97 -7.84
N ARG A 297 -0.44 26.75 -6.96
CA ARG A 297 0.28 27.96 -7.34
C ARG A 297 1.51 27.64 -8.21
N ILE A 298 2.26 26.63 -7.87
CA ILE A 298 3.42 26.14 -8.63
C ILE A 298 2.98 25.61 -9.99
N ILE A 299 1.90 24.82 -10.01
CA ILE A 299 1.35 24.28 -11.25
C ILE A 299 0.84 25.42 -12.16
N ARG A 300 0.13 26.41 -11.60
CA ARG A 300 -0.29 27.61 -12.34
C ARG A 300 0.92 28.38 -12.89
N GLU A 301 1.94 28.62 -12.08
CA GLU A 301 3.15 29.32 -12.51
C GLU A 301 3.82 28.59 -13.68
N PHE A 302 3.93 27.27 -13.62
CA PHE A 302 4.40 26.47 -14.73
C PHE A 302 3.54 26.69 -15.99
N MET A 303 2.22 26.58 -15.87
CA MET A 303 1.28 26.76 -16.99
C MET A 303 1.39 28.16 -17.64
N THR A 304 1.65 29.21 -16.86
CA THR A 304 1.83 30.57 -17.40
C THR A 304 3.05 30.70 -18.32
N ARG A 305 4.00 29.78 -18.24
CA ARG A 305 5.23 29.75 -19.07
C ARG A 305 5.03 29.06 -20.42
N LEU A 306 3.88 28.41 -20.62
CA LEU A 306 3.53 27.68 -21.84
C LEU A 306 3.01 28.67 -22.93
N ARG A 307 3.87 29.15 -23.78
CA ARG A 307 3.57 30.26 -24.71
C ARG A 307 3.04 29.82 -26.07
N SER A 308 3.49 28.69 -26.60
CA SER A 308 3.08 28.15 -27.90
C SER A 308 2.05 27.01 -27.71
N ASP A 309 1.28 26.70 -28.76
CA ASP A 309 0.32 25.59 -28.74
C ASP A 309 1.01 24.25 -28.46
N ASN A 310 2.19 24.01 -29.02
CA ASN A 310 2.99 22.83 -28.74
C ASN A 310 3.44 22.77 -27.27
N SER A 311 3.87 23.89 -26.69
CA SER A 311 4.24 23.92 -25.26
C SER A 311 3.03 23.74 -24.36
N ARG A 312 1.87 24.32 -24.69
CA ARG A 312 0.62 24.14 -23.94
C ARG A 312 0.20 22.67 -23.91
N LYS A 313 0.11 22.05 -25.10
CA LYS A 313 -0.20 20.61 -25.21
C LYS A 313 0.82 19.77 -24.45
N GLY A 314 2.11 20.01 -24.67
CA GLY A 314 3.16 19.26 -24.02
C GLY A 314 3.20 19.42 -22.50
N GLY A 315 2.90 20.61 -21.98
CA GLY A 315 2.83 20.87 -20.54
C GLY A 315 1.63 20.18 -19.86
N ILE A 316 0.47 20.21 -20.51
CA ILE A 316 -0.70 19.48 -20.01
C ILE A 316 -0.45 17.96 -20.05
N ASP A 317 0.08 17.45 -21.18
CA ASP A 317 0.48 16.04 -21.30
C ASP A 317 1.45 15.62 -20.18
N LEU A 318 2.40 16.48 -19.80
CA LEU A 318 3.38 16.21 -18.72
C LEU A 318 2.67 16.12 -17.37
N LEU A 319 1.78 17.07 -17.07
CA LEU A 319 1.06 17.09 -15.80
C LEU A 319 0.05 15.93 -15.66
N GLN A 320 -0.44 15.40 -16.77
CA GLN A 320 -1.32 14.21 -16.79
C GLN A 320 -0.56 12.88 -16.67
N GLN A 321 0.78 12.89 -16.77
CA GLN A 321 1.61 11.68 -16.62
C GLN A 321 2.09 11.45 -15.19
N ILE A 322 2.00 12.46 -14.33
CA ILE A 322 2.40 12.35 -12.92
C ILE A 322 1.18 12.10 -12.04
N SER A 323 1.41 11.46 -10.90
CA SER A 323 0.33 11.10 -9.97
C SER A 323 -0.29 12.34 -9.31
N ALA A 324 -1.48 12.17 -8.73
CA ALA A 324 -2.11 13.23 -7.93
C ALA A 324 -1.21 13.67 -6.76
N LYS A 325 -0.45 12.75 -6.17
CA LYS A 325 0.51 13.05 -5.11
C LYS A 325 1.69 13.88 -5.64
N ASP A 326 2.19 13.58 -6.84
CA ASP A 326 3.24 14.39 -7.48
C ASP A 326 2.75 15.81 -7.77
N LEU A 327 1.52 15.98 -8.25
CA LEU A 327 0.92 17.31 -8.44
C LEU A 327 0.93 18.13 -7.15
N ARG A 328 0.81 17.48 -5.99
CA ARG A 328 0.76 18.14 -4.68
C ARG A 328 2.11 18.63 -4.16
N ASP A 329 3.24 18.11 -4.67
CA ASP A 329 4.57 18.44 -4.14
C ASP A 329 5.66 18.65 -5.21
N VAL A 330 5.36 18.51 -6.50
CA VAL A 330 6.34 18.75 -7.56
C VAL A 330 6.78 20.22 -7.58
N ARG A 331 8.08 20.42 -7.77
CA ARG A 331 8.70 21.74 -7.87
C ARG A 331 8.68 22.27 -9.29
N LEU A 332 8.69 23.60 -9.42
CA LEU A 332 8.69 24.28 -10.72
C LEU A 332 9.89 23.91 -11.58
N ASP A 333 11.09 23.83 -10.99
CA ASP A 333 12.33 23.50 -11.71
C ASP A 333 12.27 22.09 -12.31
N VAL A 334 11.62 21.14 -11.64
CA VAL A 334 11.37 19.79 -12.16
C VAL A 334 10.50 19.83 -13.41
N LEU A 335 9.37 20.53 -13.35
CA LEU A 335 8.46 20.65 -14.50
C LEU A 335 9.15 21.31 -15.70
N ILE A 336 9.92 22.38 -15.46
CA ILE A 336 10.69 23.06 -16.51
C ILE A 336 11.74 22.14 -17.12
N ASP A 337 12.46 21.38 -16.29
CA ASP A 337 13.50 20.44 -16.74
C ASP A 337 12.92 19.37 -17.67
N HIS A 338 11.77 18.81 -17.29
CA HIS A 338 11.15 17.73 -18.08
C HIS A 338 10.46 18.23 -19.35
N MET A 339 10.09 19.49 -19.44
CA MET A 339 9.66 20.10 -20.71
C MET A 339 10.79 20.19 -21.76
N GLN A 340 12.03 20.20 -21.33
CA GLN A 340 13.21 20.22 -22.21
C GLN A 340 13.63 18.84 -22.71
N SER A 341 12.74 17.85 -22.68
CA SER A 341 13.00 16.48 -23.11
C SER A 341 13.38 16.41 -24.58
N ARG A 342 14.45 15.68 -24.89
CA ARG A 342 14.92 15.46 -26.26
C ARG A 342 13.98 14.49 -26.99
N VAL A 343 13.53 14.87 -28.20
CA VAL A 343 12.69 14.02 -29.04
C VAL A 343 13.59 13.20 -29.96
N ARG A 344 13.66 11.90 -29.75
CA ARG A 344 14.44 10.96 -30.58
C ARG A 344 13.61 9.73 -31.01
N THR A 345 12.38 9.58 -30.56
CA THR A 345 11.44 8.56 -31.01
C THR A 345 10.36 9.20 -31.87
N THR A 346 9.95 8.51 -32.92
CA THR A 346 8.83 8.90 -33.80
C THR A 346 7.47 8.59 -33.16
N ASN A 347 7.43 7.69 -32.16
CA ASN A 347 6.23 7.32 -31.46
C ASN A 347 5.90 8.34 -30.35
N ALA A 348 4.86 9.15 -30.60
CA ALA A 348 4.43 10.18 -29.65
C ALA A 348 3.96 9.62 -28.29
N GLY A 349 3.41 8.41 -28.26
CA GLY A 349 3.02 7.71 -27.02
C GLY A 349 4.25 7.32 -26.20
N TYR A 350 5.26 6.75 -26.84
CA TYR A 350 6.52 6.39 -26.17
C TYR A 350 7.27 7.63 -25.68
N PHE A 351 7.27 8.70 -26.48
CA PHE A 351 7.85 9.96 -26.04
C PHE A 351 7.19 10.49 -24.76
N ARG A 352 5.85 10.51 -24.71
CA ARG A 352 5.12 10.99 -23.53
C ARG A 352 5.39 10.13 -22.31
N LYS A 353 5.19 8.80 -22.42
CA LYS A 353 5.26 7.88 -21.29
C LYS A 353 6.68 7.57 -20.82
N TYR A 354 7.63 7.41 -21.76
CA TYR A 354 8.92 6.78 -21.50
C TYR A 354 10.12 7.69 -21.74
N VAL A 355 9.89 8.96 -22.14
CA VAL A 355 10.94 9.98 -22.27
C VAL A 355 10.60 11.24 -21.48
N ARG A 356 9.42 11.86 -21.74
CA ARG A 356 9.03 13.12 -21.08
C ARG A 356 8.61 12.91 -19.64
N ASN A 357 7.91 11.83 -19.33
CA ASN A 357 7.43 11.53 -17.97
C ASN A 357 8.59 11.59 -16.96
N PRO A 358 8.51 12.48 -15.94
CA PRO A 358 9.54 12.57 -14.92
C PRO A 358 9.60 11.35 -14.02
N ARG A 359 8.44 10.70 -13.77
CA ARG A 359 8.32 9.57 -12.85
C ARG A 359 8.82 8.28 -13.47
N VAL A 360 9.70 7.59 -12.76
CA VAL A 360 10.21 6.27 -13.11
C VAL A 360 9.55 5.19 -12.27
N SER A 361 9.51 5.36 -10.95
CA SER A 361 8.92 4.44 -9.98
C SER A 361 8.36 5.23 -8.78
N ASN A 362 8.90 5.05 -7.58
CA ASN A 362 8.45 5.69 -6.33
C ASN A 362 9.43 6.75 -5.78
N GLU A 363 10.35 7.25 -6.59
CA GLU A 363 11.31 8.27 -6.20
C GLU A 363 10.68 9.66 -6.04
N MET A 364 11.35 10.53 -5.28
CA MET A 364 11.06 11.97 -5.33
C MET A 364 11.47 12.53 -6.68
N LEU A 365 10.58 13.28 -7.34
CA LEU A 365 10.86 13.88 -8.64
C LEU A 365 11.99 14.91 -8.56
N THR A 366 12.97 14.82 -9.47
CA THR A 366 14.14 15.69 -9.52
C THR A 366 14.43 16.17 -10.94
N PRO A 367 15.10 17.33 -11.13
CA PRO A 367 15.47 17.85 -12.46
C PRO A 367 16.71 17.13 -13.01
N TYR A 368 16.59 15.85 -13.31
CA TYR A 368 17.72 15.01 -13.71
C TYR A 368 18.16 15.21 -15.17
N LYS A 369 17.29 15.76 -16.06
CA LYS A 369 17.64 15.91 -17.48
C LYS A 369 18.70 16.97 -17.70
N THR A 370 18.54 18.14 -17.09
CA THR A 370 19.57 19.19 -17.10
C THR A 370 20.84 18.70 -16.41
N PHE A 371 20.72 17.92 -15.33
CA PHE A 371 21.89 17.36 -14.66
C PHE A 371 22.70 16.46 -15.58
N PHE A 372 22.09 15.44 -16.18
CA PHE A 372 22.78 14.53 -17.10
C PHE A 372 23.29 15.23 -18.36
N GLY A 373 22.55 16.22 -18.86
CA GLY A 373 23.00 17.04 -20.00
C GLY A 373 24.28 17.83 -19.74
N LYS A 374 24.67 18.04 -18.47
CA LYS A 374 25.92 18.71 -18.06
C LYS A 374 27.07 17.75 -17.80
N VAL A 375 26.77 16.51 -17.33
CA VAL A 375 27.80 15.58 -16.85
C VAL A 375 28.15 14.47 -17.84
N ILE A 376 27.31 14.23 -18.86
CA ILE A 376 27.57 13.24 -19.90
C ILE A 376 28.09 13.99 -21.13
N SER A 377 29.22 13.56 -21.69
CA SER A 377 29.80 14.16 -22.89
C SER A 377 28.85 13.99 -24.10
N LYS A 378 29.01 14.85 -25.13
CA LYS A 378 28.21 14.72 -26.35
C LYS A 378 28.53 13.42 -27.09
N GLU A 379 29.79 13.03 -27.09
CA GLU A 379 30.29 11.81 -27.69
C GLU A 379 29.68 10.58 -27.05
N ASP A 380 29.62 10.55 -25.72
CA ASP A 380 28.96 9.47 -24.99
C ASP A 380 27.44 9.41 -25.24
N VAL A 381 26.77 10.58 -25.27
CA VAL A 381 25.36 10.66 -25.62
C VAL A 381 25.08 10.06 -27.00
N GLU A 382 25.89 10.40 -28.02
CA GLU A 382 25.72 9.85 -29.35
C GLU A 382 25.99 8.35 -29.39
N ALA A 383 27.02 7.89 -28.70
CA ALA A 383 27.33 6.45 -28.57
C ALA A 383 26.21 5.65 -27.88
N TYR A 384 25.64 6.20 -26.78
CA TYR A 384 24.57 5.52 -26.02
C TYR A 384 23.23 5.55 -26.76
N VAL A 385 22.96 6.59 -27.53
CA VAL A 385 21.74 6.65 -28.37
C VAL A 385 21.82 5.69 -29.54
N ALA A 386 23.00 5.60 -30.18
CA ALA A 386 23.22 4.67 -31.31
C ALA A 386 23.20 3.21 -30.84
N GLU A 387 23.72 2.93 -29.65
CA GLU A 387 23.82 1.59 -29.09
C GLU A 387 23.55 1.62 -27.58
N PRO A 388 22.25 1.57 -27.16
CA PRO A 388 21.86 1.70 -25.75
C PRO A 388 22.48 0.67 -24.80
N MET A 389 22.90 -0.50 -25.30
CA MET A 389 23.58 -1.51 -24.49
C MET A 389 24.96 -1.04 -23.98
N LYS A 390 25.61 -0.06 -24.62
CA LYS A 390 26.82 0.58 -24.07
C LYS A 390 26.54 1.33 -22.77
N MET A 391 25.36 1.93 -22.66
CA MET A 391 24.91 2.58 -21.41
C MET A 391 24.67 1.54 -20.32
N VAL A 392 24.07 0.38 -20.65
CA VAL A 392 23.91 -0.75 -19.71
C VAL A 392 25.27 -1.19 -19.18
N ALA A 393 26.23 -1.43 -20.07
CA ALA A 393 27.58 -1.83 -19.70
C ALA A 393 28.28 -0.78 -18.84
N TRP A 394 28.09 0.51 -19.16
CA TRP A 394 28.64 1.59 -18.34
C TRP A 394 28.05 1.59 -16.93
N VAL A 395 26.72 1.46 -16.77
CA VAL A 395 26.06 1.40 -15.46
C VAL A 395 26.52 0.19 -14.67
N ALA A 396 26.56 -1.00 -15.28
CA ALA A 396 27.04 -2.22 -14.65
C ALA A 396 28.50 -2.10 -14.12
N LYS A 397 29.34 -1.40 -14.85
CA LYS A 397 30.76 -1.17 -14.48
C LYS A 397 30.96 -0.10 -13.43
N ASN A 398 30.17 0.99 -13.45
CA ASN A 398 30.44 2.22 -12.70
C ASN A 398 29.54 2.45 -11.50
N ILE A 399 28.44 1.71 -11.38
CA ILE A 399 27.52 1.82 -10.23
C ILE A 399 27.62 0.55 -9.42
N GLN A 400 28.19 0.66 -8.25
CA GLN A 400 28.27 -0.44 -7.29
C GLN A 400 26.89 -0.63 -6.64
N VAL A 401 26.38 -1.87 -6.63
CA VAL A 401 25.14 -2.20 -5.93
C VAL A 401 25.48 -2.67 -4.52
N ASN A 402 24.96 -1.97 -3.54
CA ASN A 402 25.01 -2.41 -2.15
C ASN A 402 23.92 -3.46 -1.91
N LYS A 403 24.30 -4.71 -1.72
CA LYS A 403 23.38 -5.82 -1.46
C LYS A 403 22.75 -5.78 -0.08
N GLU A 404 23.33 -5.02 0.86
CA GLU A 404 22.82 -4.83 2.21
C GLU A 404 21.80 -3.68 2.31
N CYS A 405 21.57 -2.94 1.22
CA CYS A 405 20.57 -1.89 1.19
C CYS A 405 19.17 -2.48 1.35
N ASN A 406 18.53 -2.01 2.40
CA ASN A 406 17.21 -2.45 2.84
C ASN A 406 16.12 -2.13 1.81
N LEU A 407 15.25 -3.10 1.56
CA LEU A 407 13.98 -2.91 0.88
C LEU A 407 13.14 -1.90 1.69
N GLY A 408 12.72 -0.81 1.11
CA GLY A 408 11.95 0.24 1.80
C GLY A 408 12.77 1.47 2.23
N ALA A 409 14.05 1.55 1.91
CA ALA A 409 14.76 2.81 1.95
C ALA A 409 14.23 3.75 0.85
N PRO A 410 14.15 5.08 1.11
CA PRO A 410 13.83 6.04 0.05
C PRO A 410 14.83 5.92 -1.11
N PRO A 411 14.36 5.91 -2.36
CA PRO A 411 15.26 5.82 -3.50
C PRO A 411 16.27 6.99 -3.52
N VAL A 412 17.51 6.67 -3.82
CA VAL A 412 18.56 7.69 -4.04
C VAL A 412 18.29 8.42 -5.36
N SER A 413 18.37 9.75 -5.34
CA SER A 413 18.12 10.52 -6.56
C SER A 413 19.12 10.16 -7.67
N PRO A 414 18.74 10.27 -8.95
CA PRO A 414 19.64 9.96 -10.07
C PRO A 414 20.96 10.75 -10.02
N ALA A 415 20.91 12.03 -9.64
CA ALA A 415 22.11 12.84 -9.44
C ALA A 415 22.95 12.36 -8.25
N GLY A 416 22.32 11.86 -7.21
CA GLY A 416 22.98 11.24 -6.04
C GLY A 416 23.74 9.99 -6.45
N VAL A 417 23.11 9.06 -7.14
CA VAL A 417 23.74 7.82 -7.63
C VAL A 417 24.94 8.15 -8.54
N TRP A 418 24.80 9.10 -9.46
CA TRP A 418 25.91 9.55 -10.31
C TRP A 418 27.12 10.02 -9.50
N LYS A 419 26.87 10.83 -8.46
CA LYS A 419 27.96 11.42 -7.65
C LYS A 419 28.65 10.40 -6.76
N VAL A 420 27.89 9.51 -6.13
CA VAL A 420 28.38 8.56 -5.13
C VAL A 420 28.87 7.26 -5.76
N ARG A 421 28.35 6.88 -6.93
CA ARG A 421 28.62 5.60 -7.62
C ARG A 421 28.23 4.36 -6.82
N LEU A 422 27.34 4.53 -5.84
CA LEU A 422 26.81 3.48 -4.97
C LEU A 422 25.29 3.62 -4.88
N ALA A 423 24.55 2.55 -5.02
CA ALA A 423 23.11 2.51 -4.89
C ALA A 423 22.63 1.13 -4.43
N ASP A 424 21.39 1.04 -3.91
CA ASP A 424 20.63 -0.21 -3.94
C ASP A 424 20.20 -0.54 -5.38
N ALA A 425 19.74 -1.76 -5.61
CA ALA A 425 19.34 -2.21 -6.95
C ALA A 425 18.21 -1.35 -7.53
N HIS A 426 17.20 -1.00 -6.72
CA HIS A 426 16.07 -0.20 -7.17
C HIS A 426 16.47 1.24 -7.54
N SER A 427 17.32 1.87 -6.73
CA SER A 427 17.89 3.19 -7.04
C SER A 427 18.76 3.18 -8.28
N ARG A 428 19.53 2.09 -8.54
CA ARG A 428 20.28 1.89 -9.78
C ARG A 428 19.34 1.82 -10.98
N ASP A 429 18.24 1.12 -10.86
CA ASP A 429 17.26 0.94 -11.94
C ASP A 429 16.57 2.26 -12.29
N ILE A 430 16.15 3.04 -11.29
CA ILE A 430 15.65 4.41 -11.46
C ILE A 430 16.71 5.30 -12.11
N PHE A 431 17.96 5.21 -11.66
CA PHE A 431 19.09 5.96 -12.23
C PHE A 431 19.27 5.67 -13.72
N PHE A 432 19.30 4.39 -14.11
CA PHE A 432 19.45 4.00 -15.51
C PHE A 432 18.33 4.55 -16.39
N VAL A 433 17.07 4.38 -15.97
CA VAL A 433 15.91 4.88 -16.72
C VAL A 433 15.96 6.40 -16.85
N SER A 434 16.31 7.11 -15.77
CA SER A 434 16.46 8.57 -15.79
C SER A 434 17.58 9.04 -16.73
N MET A 435 18.71 8.34 -16.72
CA MET A 435 19.84 8.59 -17.62
C MET A 435 19.41 8.38 -19.08
N ALA A 436 18.76 7.28 -19.41
CA ALA A 436 18.24 6.98 -20.75
C ALA A 436 17.26 8.07 -21.24
N ARG A 437 16.25 8.39 -20.41
CA ARG A 437 15.24 9.42 -20.71
C ARG A 437 15.86 10.80 -20.92
N SER A 438 16.94 11.14 -20.21
CA SER A 438 17.63 12.42 -20.36
C SER A 438 18.26 12.59 -21.75
N MET A 439 18.65 11.50 -22.40
CA MET A 439 19.22 11.46 -23.75
C MET A 439 18.14 11.26 -24.82
N GLY A 440 16.88 11.10 -24.45
CA GLY A 440 15.77 10.88 -25.38
C GLY A 440 15.55 9.41 -25.75
N VAL A 441 16.19 8.48 -25.04
CA VAL A 441 16.01 7.04 -25.21
C VAL A 441 14.81 6.60 -24.35
N PRO A 442 13.74 6.02 -24.95
CA PRO A 442 12.61 5.56 -24.20
C PRO A 442 12.97 4.38 -23.28
N ALA A 443 12.68 4.52 -21.99
CA ALA A 443 12.98 3.49 -21.00
C ALA A 443 11.96 3.52 -19.85
N ARG A 444 11.76 2.37 -19.19
CA ARG A 444 10.89 2.22 -18.02
C ARG A 444 11.40 1.15 -17.06
N ILE A 445 10.88 1.16 -15.85
CA ILE A 445 10.74 -0.04 -15.03
C ILE A 445 9.37 -0.59 -15.37
N ASP A 446 9.30 -1.86 -15.76
CA ASP A 446 8.04 -2.53 -16.07
C ASP A 446 7.23 -2.71 -14.78
N GLU A 447 6.01 -2.24 -14.76
CA GLU A 447 5.16 -2.20 -13.56
C GLU A 447 4.83 -3.61 -13.02
N VAL A 448 4.70 -4.59 -13.93
CA VAL A 448 4.35 -5.96 -13.57
C VAL A 448 5.55 -6.76 -13.05
N THR A 449 6.67 -6.70 -13.78
CA THR A 449 7.82 -7.58 -13.52
C THR A 449 8.93 -6.91 -12.70
N GLY A 450 8.86 -5.58 -12.54
CA GLY A 450 9.94 -4.79 -11.93
C GLY A 450 11.22 -4.71 -12.77
N LYS A 451 11.23 -5.24 -13.99
CA LYS A 451 12.40 -5.22 -14.87
C LYS A 451 12.63 -3.86 -15.50
N VAL A 452 13.87 -3.48 -15.60
CA VAL A 452 14.26 -2.33 -16.43
C VAL A 452 14.13 -2.69 -17.90
N GLN A 453 13.52 -1.81 -18.68
CA GLN A 453 13.30 -2.02 -20.11
C GLN A 453 13.65 -0.79 -20.93
N LEU A 454 14.32 -1.02 -22.06
CA LEU A 454 14.40 -0.08 -23.17
C LEU A 454 13.21 -0.32 -24.11
N ILE A 455 12.59 0.76 -24.59
CA ILE A 455 11.40 0.66 -25.45
C ILE A 455 11.81 1.04 -26.86
N THR A 456 11.59 0.14 -27.80
CA THR A 456 11.86 0.30 -29.23
C THR A 456 10.57 0.16 -30.04
N ASP A 457 10.63 0.45 -31.33
CA ASP A 457 9.48 0.24 -32.22
C ASP A 457 9.11 -1.25 -32.36
N ASP A 458 10.06 -2.15 -32.14
CA ASP A 458 9.87 -3.62 -32.14
C ASP A 458 9.38 -4.18 -30.80
N GLY A 459 9.29 -3.35 -29.76
CA GLY A 459 8.84 -3.73 -28.43
C GLY A 459 9.79 -3.38 -27.30
N ALA A 460 9.57 -3.97 -26.15
CA ALA A 460 10.40 -3.78 -24.95
C ALA A 460 11.57 -4.76 -24.92
N ILE A 461 12.75 -4.25 -24.62
CA ILE A 461 13.99 -5.02 -24.45
C ILE A 461 14.36 -4.99 -22.97
N ASP A 462 14.39 -6.16 -22.31
CA ASP A 462 14.81 -6.28 -20.92
C ASP A 462 16.30 -5.93 -20.76
N VAL A 463 16.62 -5.15 -19.74
CA VAL A 463 17.97 -4.78 -19.37
C VAL A 463 18.45 -5.68 -18.22
N ASN A 464 19.60 -6.32 -18.40
CA ASN A 464 20.25 -7.08 -17.36
C ASN A 464 21.66 -6.51 -17.13
N PHE A 465 21.89 -5.95 -15.95
CA PHE A 465 23.19 -5.37 -15.58
C PHE A 465 24.23 -6.43 -15.19
N GLU A 466 23.80 -7.61 -14.76
CA GLU A 466 24.69 -8.69 -14.31
C GLU A 466 25.16 -9.57 -15.47
N ALA A 467 24.37 -9.63 -16.54
CA ALA A 467 24.62 -10.44 -17.73
C ALA A 467 24.41 -9.60 -19.01
N ALA A 468 25.19 -8.54 -19.15
CA ALA A 468 25.17 -7.70 -20.35
C ALA A 468 25.47 -8.54 -21.61
N GLY A 469 24.44 -8.76 -22.46
CA GLY A 469 24.54 -9.52 -23.71
C GLY A 469 23.82 -10.90 -23.69
N GLN A 470 23.13 -11.28 -22.63
CA GLN A 470 22.26 -12.47 -22.66
C GLN A 470 20.98 -12.21 -23.49
N ALA A 471 20.52 -13.24 -24.18
CA ALA A 471 19.27 -13.20 -24.93
C ALA A 471 18.07 -12.89 -24.00
N PRO A 472 17.03 -12.18 -24.48
CA PRO A 472 15.81 -11.95 -23.71
C PRO A 472 15.23 -13.27 -23.23
N ALA A 473 14.62 -13.26 -22.03
CA ALA A 473 13.93 -14.42 -21.51
C ALA A 473 12.82 -14.87 -22.49
N GLN A 474 12.78 -16.16 -22.80
CA GLN A 474 11.69 -16.72 -23.59
C GLN A 474 10.39 -16.59 -22.82
N ARG A 475 9.28 -16.37 -23.51
CA ARG A 475 7.98 -16.21 -22.89
C ARG A 475 7.08 -17.41 -23.11
N GLY A 476 6.21 -17.66 -22.15
CA GLY A 476 5.11 -18.61 -22.23
C GLY A 476 3.80 -17.95 -21.83
N ARG A 477 2.74 -18.73 -21.80
CA ARG A 477 1.40 -18.27 -21.41
C ARG A 477 0.91 -19.05 -20.20
N LEU A 478 0.55 -18.36 -19.12
CA LEU A 478 -0.08 -18.94 -17.93
C LEU A 478 -1.57 -18.68 -17.96
N ALA A 479 -2.39 -19.71 -17.84
CA ALA A 479 -3.83 -19.64 -17.69
C ALA A 479 -4.27 -20.42 -16.44
N ALA A 480 -5.40 -20.01 -15.84
CA ALA A 480 -6.01 -20.72 -14.74
C ALA A 480 -7.50 -20.88 -14.91
N THR A 481 -8.00 -22.09 -14.60
CA THR A 481 -9.42 -22.32 -14.43
C THR A 481 -9.84 -21.99 -12.99
N TYR A 482 -11.09 -21.54 -12.83
CA TYR A 482 -11.68 -21.28 -11.52
C TYR A 482 -13.10 -21.82 -11.46
N THR A 483 -13.44 -22.48 -10.38
CA THR A 483 -14.81 -22.89 -10.10
C THR A 483 -15.36 -21.93 -9.05
N PRO A 484 -16.39 -21.12 -9.37
CA PRO A 484 -16.96 -20.16 -8.40
C PRO A 484 -17.43 -20.83 -7.11
N ILE A 485 -17.18 -20.18 -6.00
CA ILE A 485 -17.75 -20.51 -4.69
C ILE A 485 -18.90 -19.54 -4.37
N GLN A 486 -19.71 -19.86 -3.35
CA GLN A 486 -20.92 -19.10 -3.05
C GLN A 486 -20.65 -17.60 -2.81
N SER A 487 -19.55 -17.28 -2.14
CA SER A 487 -19.16 -15.92 -1.77
C SER A 487 -18.29 -15.20 -2.81
N LEU A 488 -17.78 -15.92 -3.85
CA LEU A 488 -16.80 -15.37 -4.76
C LEU A 488 -16.94 -15.93 -6.18
N ASP A 489 -17.37 -15.07 -7.10
CA ASP A 489 -17.53 -15.44 -8.51
C ASP A 489 -16.27 -15.18 -9.34
N ASN A 490 -15.52 -14.13 -9.03
CA ASN A 490 -14.38 -13.67 -9.83
C ASN A 490 -13.25 -13.14 -8.92
N PRO A 491 -12.34 -14.01 -8.52
CA PRO A 491 -11.21 -13.63 -7.65
C PRO A 491 -10.41 -12.45 -8.19
N LYS A 492 -9.91 -11.60 -7.28
CA LYS A 492 -9.06 -10.45 -7.61
C LYS A 492 -7.63 -10.67 -7.14
N TYR A 493 -6.70 -10.16 -7.90
CA TYR A 493 -5.31 -10.06 -7.52
C TYR A 493 -5.18 -9.24 -6.23
N TYR A 494 -4.23 -9.54 -5.39
CA TYR A 494 -4.03 -9.02 -4.02
C TYR A 494 -5.14 -9.35 -3.01
N SER A 495 -6.40 -9.43 -3.42
CA SER A 495 -7.47 -9.79 -2.48
C SER A 495 -7.56 -11.30 -2.27
N HIS A 496 -7.34 -12.09 -3.31
CA HIS A 496 -7.64 -13.52 -3.32
C HIS A 496 -6.52 -14.39 -3.87
N PHE A 497 -5.67 -13.86 -4.72
CA PHE A 497 -4.52 -14.59 -5.26
C PHE A 497 -3.39 -13.64 -5.69
N THR A 498 -2.18 -14.19 -5.71
CA THR A 498 -0.99 -13.54 -6.27
C THR A 498 -0.08 -14.57 -6.94
N ILE A 499 0.82 -14.09 -7.79
CA ILE A 499 1.80 -14.89 -8.50
C ILE A 499 3.19 -14.30 -8.23
N SER A 500 4.11 -15.12 -7.75
CA SER A 500 5.50 -14.74 -7.53
C SER A 500 6.43 -15.59 -8.39
N LYS A 501 7.45 -14.98 -8.99
CA LYS A 501 8.52 -15.68 -9.70
C LYS A 501 9.52 -16.24 -8.68
N VAL A 502 9.96 -17.48 -8.88
CA VAL A 502 11.09 -18.05 -8.13
C VAL A 502 12.37 -17.51 -8.73
N THR A 503 13.19 -16.85 -7.93
CA THR A 503 14.48 -16.30 -8.38
C THR A 503 15.56 -17.39 -8.45
N PRO A 504 16.66 -17.16 -9.18
CA PRO A 504 17.78 -18.10 -9.19
C PRO A 504 18.38 -18.40 -7.81
N GLN A 505 18.18 -17.50 -6.84
CA GLN A 505 18.62 -17.67 -5.45
C GLN A 505 17.65 -18.49 -4.59
N GLY A 506 16.47 -18.84 -5.13
CA GLY A 506 15.44 -19.57 -4.41
C GLY A 506 14.48 -18.67 -3.61
N ASN A 507 14.50 -17.36 -3.82
CA ASN A 507 13.56 -16.40 -3.19
C ASN A 507 12.36 -16.12 -4.11
N LEU A 508 11.35 -15.44 -3.58
CA LEU A 508 10.15 -15.09 -4.31
C LEU A 508 10.15 -13.60 -4.71
N GLN A 509 9.81 -13.32 -5.96
CA GLN A 509 9.57 -11.98 -6.49
C GLN A 509 8.12 -11.87 -6.94
N LEU A 510 7.34 -11.06 -6.23
CA LEU A 510 5.94 -10.81 -6.57
C LEU A 510 5.81 -10.13 -7.95
N LEU A 511 4.86 -10.59 -8.76
CA LEU A 511 4.40 -9.86 -9.93
C LEU A 511 3.33 -8.85 -9.51
N SER A 512 3.40 -7.62 -10.01
CA SER A 512 2.49 -6.54 -9.64
C SER A 512 1.44 -6.34 -10.73
N TYR A 513 0.16 -6.51 -10.35
CA TYR A 513 -0.98 -6.28 -11.23
C TYR A 513 -1.94 -5.28 -10.58
N ASP A 514 -1.39 -4.13 -10.18
CA ASP A 514 -2.17 -3.03 -9.59
C ASP A 514 -3.08 -2.37 -10.63
N GLU A 515 -4.27 -1.98 -10.21
CA GLU A 515 -5.17 -1.09 -10.94
C GLU A 515 -5.42 0.17 -10.10
N GLY A 516 -4.94 1.32 -10.60
CA GLY A 516 -5.17 2.62 -9.97
C GLY A 516 -3.96 3.23 -9.26
N ASP A 517 -4.17 4.39 -8.67
CA ASP A 517 -3.12 5.23 -8.09
C ASP A 517 -2.89 4.96 -6.57
N THR A 518 -3.63 4.00 -5.99
CA THR A 518 -3.53 3.66 -4.57
C THR A 518 -2.70 2.40 -4.39
N ASP A 519 -1.75 2.46 -3.46
CA ASP A 519 -0.91 1.32 -3.10
C ASP A 519 -1.77 0.16 -2.59
N MET A 520 -1.65 -1.02 -3.23
CA MET A 520 -2.39 -2.24 -2.91
C MET A 520 -3.93 -2.09 -2.88
N GLY A 521 -4.47 -1.02 -3.46
CA GLY A 521 -5.90 -0.67 -3.40
C GLY A 521 -6.82 -1.48 -4.31
N GLY A 522 -6.28 -2.22 -5.26
CA GLY A 522 -7.05 -3.04 -6.18
C GLY A 522 -6.17 -3.73 -7.20
N GLY A 523 -6.59 -4.90 -7.64
CA GLY A 523 -5.91 -5.69 -8.65
C GLY A 523 -6.86 -6.20 -9.70
N VAL A 524 -6.30 -6.65 -10.80
CA VAL A 524 -7.03 -7.25 -11.93
C VAL A 524 -7.81 -8.48 -11.49
N THR A 525 -8.93 -8.75 -12.13
CA THR A 525 -9.72 -9.95 -11.86
C THR A 525 -9.09 -11.19 -12.50
N TRP A 526 -9.38 -12.38 -11.92
CA TRP A 526 -9.03 -13.66 -12.55
C TRP A 526 -9.53 -13.74 -14.00
N SER A 527 -10.75 -13.31 -14.25
CA SER A 527 -11.35 -13.40 -15.58
C SER A 527 -10.63 -12.55 -16.63
N SER A 528 -10.04 -11.41 -16.22
CA SER A 528 -9.26 -10.56 -17.13
C SER A 528 -7.81 -11.02 -17.27
N LEU A 529 -7.21 -11.58 -16.22
CA LEU A 529 -5.77 -11.92 -16.20
C LEU A 529 -5.51 -13.37 -16.65
N LEU A 530 -6.21 -14.34 -16.04
CA LEU A 530 -5.84 -15.76 -16.15
C LEU A 530 -6.84 -16.63 -16.91
N LYS A 531 -8.07 -16.18 -17.12
CA LYS A 531 -9.07 -17.01 -17.84
C LYS A 531 -8.60 -17.35 -19.25
N GLU A 532 -8.19 -16.35 -20.02
CA GLU A 532 -7.60 -16.53 -21.35
C GLU A 532 -6.08 -16.70 -21.29
N GLY A 533 -5.51 -16.41 -20.14
CA GLY A 533 -4.09 -16.50 -19.83
C GLY A 533 -3.32 -15.21 -20.11
N THR A 534 -2.23 -15.03 -19.37
CA THR A 534 -1.30 -13.91 -19.45
C THR A 534 0.06 -14.37 -19.92
N SER A 535 0.80 -13.50 -20.59
CA SER A 535 2.19 -13.77 -21.04
C SER A 535 3.17 -13.49 -19.93
N LEU A 536 3.96 -14.48 -19.56
CA LEU A 536 5.02 -14.40 -18.55
C LEU A 536 6.35 -14.89 -19.14
N ASP A 537 7.46 -14.56 -18.50
CA ASP A 537 8.73 -15.24 -18.80
C ASP A 537 8.61 -16.73 -18.51
N ALA A 538 9.29 -17.54 -19.31
CA ALA A 538 9.44 -18.94 -18.98
C ALA A 538 10.24 -19.10 -17.68
N GLY A 539 9.82 -20.03 -16.84
CA GLY A 539 10.44 -20.30 -15.53
C GLY A 539 9.44 -20.71 -14.47
N ASP A 540 9.90 -20.70 -13.24
CA ASP A 540 9.15 -21.22 -12.11
C ASP A 540 8.47 -20.10 -11.32
N TYR A 541 7.25 -20.38 -10.90
CA TYR A 541 6.37 -19.45 -10.19
C TYR A 541 5.67 -20.14 -9.02
N ILE A 542 5.27 -19.35 -8.06
CA ILE A 542 4.36 -19.75 -6.98
C ILE A 542 3.06 -18.96 -7.13
N LEU A 543 1.95 -19.69 -7.25
CA LEU A 543 0.60 -19.15 -7.11
C LEU A 543 0.19 -19.29 -5.64
N VAL A 544 -0.15 -18.18 -5.01
CA VAL A 544 -0.77 -18.17 -3.68
C VAL A 544 -2.23 -17.82 -3.84
N THR A 545 -3.10 -18.58 -3.21
CA THR A 545 -4.52 -18.24 -3.03
C THR A 545 -4.84 -18.20 -1.54
N GLY A 546 -5.84 -17.42 -1.15
CA GLY A 546 -6.24 -17.39 0.25
C GLY A 546 -7.61 -16.78 0.48
N THR A 547 -8.29 -17.33 1.47
CA THR A 547 -9.54 -16.82 2.00
C THR A 547 -9.30 -16.35 3.43
N ARG A 548 -9.50 -15.05 3.67
CA ARG A 548 -9.44 -14.48 5.02
C ARG A 548 -10.78 -14.69 5.72
N LEU A 549 -10.72 -15.20 6.93
CA LEU A 549 -11.86 -15.45 7.80
C LEU A 549 -12.15 -14.23 8.68
N ALA A 550 -13.36 -14.14 9.23
CA ALA A 550 -13.75 -13.05 10.12
C ALA A 550 -12.95 -13.01 11.44
N SER A 551 -12.38 -14.14 11.86
CA SER A 551 -11.41 -14.22 12.98
C SER A 551 -10.06 -13.55 12.67
N GLY A 552 -9.82 -13.23 11.40
CA GLY A 552 -8.53 -12.79 10.87
C GLY A 552 -7.64 -13.97 10.43
N GLY A 553 -8.05 -15.21 10.66
CA GLY A 553 -7.38 -16.39 10.16
C GLY A 553 -7.41 -16.48 8.63
N VAL A 554 -6.54 -17.29 8.05
CA VAL A 554 -6.46 -17.44 6.59
C VAL A 554 -6.35 -18.90 6.21
N LEU A 555 -7.15 -19.31 5.23
CA LEU A 555 -7.04 -20.58 4.54
C LEU A 555 -6.28 -20.38 3.23
N ALA A 556 -4.96 -20.49 3.27
CA ALA A 556 -4.10 -20.29 2.11
C ALA A 556 -3.76 -21.60 1.41
N GLN A 557 -3.46 -21.51 0.11
CA GLN A 557 -2.83 -22.59 -0.64
C GLN A 557 -1.68 -22.02 -1.48
N MET A 558 -0.55 -22.71 -1.49
CA MET A 558 0.60 -22.42 -2.36
C MET A 558 0.75 -23.52 -3.39
N THR A 559 0.84 -23.16 -4.67
CA THR A 559 1.02 -24.08 -5.79
C THR A 559 2.21 -23.64 -6.63
N SER A 560 3.17 -24.53 -6.85
CA SER A 560 4.28 -24.29 -7.78
C SER A 560 3.81 -24.45 -9.22
N LEU A 561 4.33 -23.61 -10.11
CA LEU A 561 3.98 -23.57 -11.53
C LEU A 561 5.26 -23.46 -12.36
N ASN A 562 5.34 -24.19 -13.48
CA ASN A 562 6.41 -24.00 -14.45
C ASN A 562 5.81 -23.48 -15.76
N VAL A 563 6.13 -22.23 -16.09
CA VAL A 563 5.72 -21.59 -17.35
C VAL A 563 6.69 -21.99 -18.46
N LYS A 564 6.20 -22.79 -19.42
CA LYS A 564 7.01 -23.33 -20.50
C LYS A 564 7.22 -22.31 -21.61
N ALA A 565 8.45 -22.21 -22.10
CA ALA A 565 8.82 -21.34 -23.23
C ALA A 565 8.00 -21.71 -24.49
N GLY A 566 7.37 -20.68 -25.11
CA GLY A 566 6.55 -20.83 -26.30
C GLY A 566 5.26 -21.63 -26.11
N GLY A 567 5.00 -22.13 -24.89
CA GLY A 567 3.87 -22.99 -24.56
C GLY A 567 2.78 -22.30 -23.72
N ARG A 568 1.70 -23.05 -23.51
CA ARG A 568 0.62 -22.70 -22.57
C ARG A 568 0.70 -23.62 -21.35
N THR A 569 0.80 -23.02 -20.18
CA THR A 569 0.72 -23.69 -18.87
C THR A 569 -0.65 -23.43 -18.28
N GLU A 570 -1.34 -24.48 -17.86
CA GLU A 570 -2.65 -24.39 -17.23
C GLU A 570 -2.59 -24.84 -15.78
N THR A 571 -3.32 -24.14 -14.92
CA THR A 571 -3.47 -24.47 -13.51
C THR A 571 -4.92 -24.28 -13.06
N LYS A 572 -5.20 -24.62 -11.81
CA LYS A 572 -6.48 -24.38 -11.18
C LYS A 572 -6.29 -23.37 -10.04
N LEU A 573 -7.08 -22.31 -10.05
CA LEU A 573 -7.17 -21.38 -8.93
C LEU A 573 -8.20 -21.96 -7.95
N VAL A 574 -7.75 -22.30 -6.74
CA VAL A 574 -8.56 -22.94 -5.71
C VAL A 574 -8.76 -21.97 -4.57
N MET A 575 -10.00 -21.62 -4.26
CA MET A 575 -10.36 -20.86 -3.05
C MET A 575 -10.88 -21.84 -1.99
N ARG A 576 -10.19 -21.92 -0.86
CA ARG A 576 -10.58 -22.77 0.25
C ARG A 576 -11.67 -22.07 1.09
N GLU A 577 -12.65 -22.81 1.56
CA GLU A 577 -13.78 -22.29 2.34
C GLU A 577 -13.83 -22.97 3.71
N ASN A 578 -14.19 -22.21 4.75
CA ASN A 578 -14.69 -22.74 6.00
C ASN A 578 -16.18 -22.38 6.12
N LYS A 579 -17.06 -23.37 6.04
CA LYS A 579 -18.51 -23.17 6.09
C LYS A 579 -19.03 -22.84 7.48
N ASP A 580 -18.22 -23.08 8.49
CA ASP A 580 -18.59 -22.88 9.90
C ASP A 580 -18.20 -21.51 10.43
N GLU A 581 -17.53 -20.69 9.62
CA GLU A 581 -17.06 -19.35 10.01
C GLU A 581 -17.51 -18.29 9.01
N VAL A 582 -17.87 -17.11 9.51
CA VAL A 582 -18.22 -15.96 8.67
C VAL A 582 -16.99 -15.51 7.87
N GLN A 583 -17.16 -15.34 6.55
CA GLN A 583 -16.11 -14.92 5.65
C GLN A 583 -16.23 -13.44 5.32
N VAL A 584 -15.10 -12.79 5.01
CA VAL A 584 -15.10 -11.45 4.42
C VAL A 584 -15.55 -11.57 2.96
N ILE A 585 -16.70 -10.99 2.64
CA ILE A 585 -17.36 -11.14 1.32
C ILE A 585 -17.11 -9.97 0.36
N GLY A 586 -16.49 -8.89 0.82
CA GLY A 586 -16.21 -7.73 -0.01
C GLY A 586 -15.75 -6.51 0.78
N ASN A 587 -15.60 -5.41 0.12
CA ASN A 587 -15.24 -4.12 0.69
C ASN A 587 -16.16 -2.99 0.17
N PHE A 588 -16.18 -1.87 0.88
CA PHE A 588 -16.81 -0.64 0.44
C PHE A 588 -16.00 0.55 0.98
N ASN A 589 -16.21 1.72 0.40
CA ASN A 589 -15.49 2.92 0.81
C ASN A 589 -16.11 3.54 2.06
N SER A 590 -15.44 3.45 3.21
CA SER A 590 -15.87 4.05 4.47
C SER A 590 -15.83 5.58 4.49
N GLU A 591 -15.10 6.20 3.55
CA GLU A 591 -15.08 7.65 3.36
C GLU A 591 -16.30 8.18 2.56
N SER A 592 -17.15 7.28 2.04
CA SER A 592 -18.38 7.71 1.37
C SER A 592 -19.30 8.46 2.32
N LEU A 593 -19.84 9.58 1.82
CA LEU A 593 -20.63 10.51 2.61
C LEU A 593 -22.10 10.11 2.68
N PHE A 594 -22.68 10.33 3.84
CA PHE A 594 -24.13 10.34 4.04
C PHE A 594 -24.57 11.61 4.77
N THR A 595 -25.84 11.93 4.70
CA THR A 595 -26.40 13.08 5.42
C THR A 595 -27.17 12.59 6.64
N THR A 596 -26.79 13.00 7.84
CA THR A 596 -27.51 12.63 9.07
C THR A 596 -28.95 13.17 9.08
N LEU A 597 -29.91 12.41 9.60
CA LEU A 597 -31.28 12.92 9.77
C LEU A 597 -31.33 13.98 10.88
N GLU A 598 -30.58 13.79 11.93
CA GLU A 598 -30.45 14.77 13.00
C GLU A 598 -29.37 15.80 12.65
N GLY A 599 -29.76 17.04 12.49
CA GLY A 599 -28.87 18.17 12.15
C GLY A 599 -28.52 18.33 10.68
N GLY A 600 -28.83 17.38 9.79
CA GLY A 600 -28.61 17.49 8.34
C GLY A 600 -27.13 17.61 7.92
N ASN A 601 -26.20 17.13 8.74
CA ASN A 601 -24.77 17.25 8.48
C ASN A 601 -24.29 16.14 7.54
N LYS A 602 -23.45 16.51 6.56
CA LYS A 602 -22.73 15.53 5.74
C LYS A 602 -21.49 15.04 6.49
N GLN A 603 -21.36 13.74 6.60
CA GLN A 603 -20.18 13.08 7.18
C GLN A 603 -19.95 11.73 6.53
N SER A 604 -18.71 11.23 6.59
CA SER A 604 -18.41 9.86 6.13
C SER A 604 -18.80 8.81 7.17
N LEU A 605 -18.94 7.56 6.72
CA LEU A 605 -19.11 6.44 7.64
C LEU A 605 -17.95 6.36 8.64
N LEU A 606 -16.72 6.62 8.18
CA LEU A 606 -15.54 6.67 9.02
C LEU A 606 -15.62 7.75 10.10
N GLN A 607 -16.04 8.97 9.73
CA GLN A 607 -16.22 10.06 10.70
C GLN A 607 -17.31 9.76 11.74
N ALA A 608 -18.41 9.10 11.30
CA ALA A 608 -19.53 8.76 12.16
C ALA A 608 -19.22 7.62 13.14
N CYS A 609 -18.49 6.62 12.68
CA CYS A 609 -18.28 5.35 13.40
C CYS A 609 -16.92 5.27 14.10
N GLY A 610 -15.96 6.08 13.66
CA GLY A 610 -14.57 5.83 13.96
C GLY A 610 -14.07 4.56 13.26
N ARG A 611 -12.82 4.24 13.47
CA ARG A 611 -12.20 3.02 12.91
C ARG A 611 -12.56 1.79 13.74
N GLY A 612 -12.57 0.63 13.10
CA GLY A 612 -12.91 -0.65 13.69
C GLY A 612 -14.29 -1.15 13.28
N TYR A 613 -14.86 -2.03 14.08
CA TYR A 613 -16.16 -2.65 13.75
C TYR A 613 -17.31 -1.67 13.88
N PHE A 614 -18.20 -1.69 12.90
CA PHE A 614 -19.51 -1.03 12.94
C PHE A 614 -20.49 -1.77 12.02
N VAL A 615 -21.76 -1.47 12.13
CA VAL A 615 -22.81 -2.03 11.28
C VAL A 615 -23.40 -0.94 10.41
N VAL A 616 -23.54 -1.23 9.11
CA VAL A 616 -24.32 -0.40 8.19
C VAL A 616 -25.55 -1.17 7.76
N GLY A 617 -26.72 -0.56 7.92
CA GLY A 617 -27.99 -1.07 7.44
C GLY A 617 -28.58 -0.15 6.38
N ILE A 618 -28.93 -0.68 5.21
CA ILE A 618 -29.71 0.03 4.21
C ILE A 618 -31.18 -0.38 4.36
N LEU A 619 -32.03 0.56 4.66
CA LEU A 619 -33.41 0.29 5.05
C LEU A 619 -34.41 0.53 3.93
N GLY A 620 -35.35 -0.39 3.75
CA GLY A 620 -36.57 -0.20 2.97
C GLY A 620 -37.74 0.14 3.92
N VAL A 621 -38.13 1.42 3.98
CA VAL A 621 -39.15 1.87 4.92
C VAL A 621 -40.52 1.23 4.60
N ASN A 622 -41.26 0.84 5.63
CA ASN A 622 -42.54 0.14 5.54
C ASN A 622 -42.48 -1.24 4.86
N GLN A 623 -41.30 -1.81 4.71
CA GLN A 623 -41.13 -3.20 4.28
C GLN A 623 -41.06 -4.13 5.48
N GLU A 624 -41.75 -5.26 5.41
CA GLU A 624 -41.81 -6.23 6.51
C GLU A 624 -40.42 -6.70 6.95
N PRO A 625 -39.46 -7.01 6.07
CA PRO A 625 -38.11 -7.41 6.48
C PRO A 625 -37.35 -6.32 7.24
N THR A 626 -37.52 -5.05 6.88
CA THR A 626 -36.92 -3.91 7.62
C THR A 626 -37.52 -3.81 9.02
N ASN A 627 -38.84 -3.95 9.15
CA ASN A 627 -39.50 -3.89 10.45
C ASN A 627 -39.07 -5.05 11.36
N HIS A 628 -38.89 -6.26 10.83
CA HIS A 628 -38.33 -7.38 11.56
C HIS A 628 -36.90 -7.10 12.03
N ALA A 629 -36.03 -6.63 11.15
CA ALA A 629 -34.65 -6.31 11.51
C ALA A 629 -34.57 -5.23 12.61
N LEU A 630 -35.39 -4.18 12.52
CA LEU A 630 -35.43 -3.13 13.56
C LEU A 630 -35.94 -3.65 14.92
N ARG A 631 -36.89 -4.59 14.92
CA ARG A 631 -37.35 -5.27 16.16
C ARG A 631 -36.28 -6.17 16.74
N ASP A 632 -35.54 -6.89 15.91
CA ASP A 632 -34.41 -7.73 16.34
C ASP A 632 -33.29 -6.85 16.94
N ILE A 633 -32.98 -5.72 16.34
CA ILE A 633 -32.04 -4.73 16.89
C ILE A 633 -32.53 -4.21 18.25
N SER A 634 -33.84 -3.92 18.39
CA SER A 634 -34.43 -3.51 19.66
C SER A 634 -34.31 -4.61 20.72
N ALA A 635 -34.55 -5.86 20.35
CA ALA A 635 -34.43 -7.00 21.27
C ALA A 635 -32.97 -7.20 21.75
N LEU A 636 -31.99 -6.83 20.92
CA LEU A 636 -30.54 -6.91 21.21
C LEU A 636 -29.98 -5.61 21.80
N LYS A 637 -30.82 -4.64 22.17
CA LYS A 637 -30.41 -3.30 22.63
C LYS A 637 -29.29 -3.33 23.66
N ALA A 638 -29.47 -4.12 24.72
CA ALA A 638 -28.53 -4.19 25.84
C ALA A 638 -27.15 -4.72 25.40
N ASP A 639 -27.13 -5.72 24.52
CA ASP A 639 -25.89 -6.30 23.99
C ASP A 639 -25.19 -5.34 23.02
N LEU A 640 -25.94 -4.65 22.17
CA LEU A 640 -25.41 -3.67 21.23
C LEU A 640 -24.89 -2.40 21.92
N GLU A 641 -25.55 -1.93 22.96
CA GLU A 641 -25.07 -0.83 23.80
C GLU A 641 -23.81 -1.21 24.58
N LYS A 642 -23.75 -2.45 25.09
CA LYS A 642 -22.55 -3.01 25.72
C LYS A 642 -21.39 -3.17 24.73
N TRP A 643 -21.69 -3.56 23.48
CA TRP A 643 -20.70 -3.63 22.41
C TRP A 643 -20.12 -2.25 22.10
N GLY A 644 -20.91 -1.17 22.26
CA GLY A 644 -20.45 0.22 22.24
C GLY A 644 -20.08 0.76 20.85
N ARG A 645 -20.32 -0.01 19.77
CA ARG A 645 -20.02 0.41 18.40
C ARG A 645 -21.25 0.97 17.72
N LYS A 646 -21.04 1.75 16.67
CA LYS A 646 -22.11 2.43 15.95
C LYS A 646 -22.86 1.50 14.99
N LEU A 647 -24.16 1.74 14.90
CA LEU A 647 -25.04 1.19 13.88
C LEU A 647 -25.52 2.36 13.00
N VAL A 648 -25.07 2.43 11.76
CA VAL A 648 -25.50 3.45 10.81
C VAL A 648 -26.63 2.89 9.97
N LEU A 649 -27.82 3.44 10.12
CA LEU A 649 -29.04 3.04 9.40
C LEU A 649 -29.32 4.07 8.32
N LEU A 650 -29.11 3.70 7.05
CA LEU A 650 -29.22 4.57 5.91
C LEU A 650 -30.53 4.35 5.16
N PHE A 651 -31.16 5.44 4.82
CA PHE A 651 -32.27 5.47 3.85
C PHE A 651 -31.72 5.73 2.46
N PRO A 652 -32.17 5.01 1.42
CA PRO A 652 -31.67 5.19 0.06
C PRO A 652 -31.83 6.59 -0.50
N ASN A 653 -32.84 7.34 -0.03
CA ASN A 653 -33.10 8.71 -0.48
C ASN A 653 -34.00 9.46 0.52
N GLN A 654 -34.20 10.75 0.27
CA GLN A 654 -35.02 11.64 1.10
C GLN A 654 -36.50 11.22 1.19
N GLU A 655 -37.06 10.63 0.13
CA GLU A 655 -38.45 10.16 0.12
C GLU A 655 -38.63 8.99 1.11
N GLN A 656 -37.72 8.05 1.12
CA GLN A 656 -37.74 6.92 2.07
C GLN A 656 -37.52 7.40 3.50
N ALA A 657 -36.60 8.32 3.72
CA ALA A 657 -36.36 8.91 5.04
C ALA A 657 -37.62 9.63 5.59
N GLY A 658 -38.36 10.34 4.73
CA GLY A 658 -39.58 11.02 5.09
C GLY A 658 -40.76 10.10 5.48
N LYS A 659 -40.69 8.81 5.14
CA LYS A 659 -41.68 7.78 5.50
C LYS A 659 -41.38 7.10 6.82
N TYR A 660 -40.18 7.31 7.37
CA TYR A 660 -39.74 6.67 8.61
C TYR A 660 -40.21 7.42 9.84
N HIS A 661 -40.81 6.72 10.78
CA HIS A 661 -41.27 7.26 12.06
C HIS A 661 -40.50 6.57 13.21
N ALA A 662 -39.57 7.30 13.82
CA ALA A 662 -38.76 6.76 14.93
C ALA A 662 -39.62 6.32 16.12
N ALA A 663 -40.79 6.88 16.30
CA ALA A 663 -41.76 6.49 17.35
C ALA A 663 -42.29 5.05 17.20
N ASP A 664 -42.21 4.47 16.01
CA ASP A 664 -42.61 3.07 15.78
C ASP A 664 -41.58 2.06 16.33
N PHE A 665 -40.36 2.55 16.63
CA PHE A 665 -39.21 1.74 17.14
C PHE A 665 -38.53 2.46 18.32
N PRO A 666 -39.20 2.65 19.47
CA PRO A 666 -38.69 3.48 20.57
C PRO A 666 -37.51 2.88 21.33
N ASP A 667 -37.31 1.57 21.20
CA ASP A 667 -36.31 0.83 21.99
C ASP A 667 -35.02 0.49 21.23
N LEU A 668 -34.72 1.22 20.17
CA LEU A 668 -33.44 1.03 19.46
C LEU A 668 -32.26 1.48 20.33
N PRO A 669 -31.06 0.87 20.14
CA PRO A 669 -29.85 1.25 20.87
C PRO A 669 -29.48 2.72 20.68
N ASN A 670 -28.90 3.34 21.71
CA ASN A 670 -28.39 4.72 21.66
C ASN A 670 -27.18 4.89 20.73
N THR A 671 -26.62 3.80 20.24
CA THR A 671 -25.50 3.76 19.29
C THR A 671 -25.97 3.89 17.83
N VAL A 672 -27.28 3.96 17.56
CA VAL A 672 -27.83 4.09 16.20
C VAL A 672 -27.67 5.53 15.69
N ILE A 673 -27.18 5.64 14.44
CA ILE A 673 -27.12 6.87 13.67
C ILE A 673 -27.99 6.70 12.44
N TYR A 674 -28.92 7.62 12.21
CA TYR A 674 -29.76 7.61 11.02
C TYR A 674 -29.24 8.59 9.98
N GLY A 675 -29.26 8.20 8.71
CA GLY A 675 -28.83 9.06 7.62
C GLY A 675 -29.44 8.72 6.27
N ILE A 676 -29.20 9.60 5.32
CA ILE A 676 -29.58 9.44 3.92
C ILE A 676 -28.33 9.16 3.12
N ASP A 677 -28.33 8.09 2.34
CA ASP A 677 -27.27 7.77 1.41
C ASP A 677 -27.13 8.87 0.33
N THR A 678 -26.00 9.54 0.30
CA THR A 678 -25.74 10.67 -0.62
C THR A 678 -24.61 10.40 -1.60
N GLU A 679 -23.92 9.28 -1.48
CA GLU A 679 -22.84 8.86 -2.39
C GLU A 679 -22.97 7.39 -2.82
N ASP A 680 -24.20 6.92 -2.96
CA ASP A 680 -24.50 5.58 -3.47
C ASP A 680 -23.84 4.43 -2.68
N ILE A 681 -23.70 4.57 -1.36
CA ILE A 681 -23.14 3.55 -0.46
C ILE A 681 -23.84 2.21 -0.67
N ALA A 682 -25.16 2.24 -0.77
CA ALA A 682 -25.97 1.05 -1.05
C ALA A 682 -25.54 0.35 -2.37
N GLN A 683 -25.32 1.11 -3.43
CA GLN A 683 -24.87 0.57 -4.72
C GLN A 683 -23.44 0.03 -4.65
N GLN A 684 -22.55 0.70 -3.92
CA GLN A 684 -21.19 0.21 -3.68
C GLN A 684 -21.22 -1.17 -2.97
N ILE A 685 -22.02 -1.29 -1.90
CA ILE A 685 -22.21 -2.54 -1.17
C ILE A 685 -22.72 -3.64 -2.10
N VAL A 686 -23.83 -3.39 -2.81
CA VAL A 686 -24.42 -4.35 -3.74
C VAL A 686 -23.43 -4.79 -4.82
N LYS A 687 -22.71 -3.85 -5.41
CA LYS A 687 -21.74 -4.10 -6.49
C LYS A 687 -20.51 -4.87 -5.98
N ASN A 688 -19.90 -4.40 -4.90
CA ASN A 688 -18.62 -4.92 -4.42
C ASN A 688 -18.78 -6.27 -3.71
N MET A 689 -19.91 -6.47 -3.04
CA MET A 689 -20.27 -7.73 -2.40
C MET A 689 -21.08 -8.66 -3.30
N LYS A 690 -21.36 -8.25 -4.56
CA LYS A 690 -22.07 -9.02 -5.59
C LYS A 690 -23.40 -9.61 -5.11
N LEU A 691 -24.17 -8.82 -4.40
CA LEU A 691 -25.47 -9.25 -3.89
C LEU A 691 -26.42 -9.55 -5.05
N LYS A 692 -27.02 -10.73 -5.06
CA LYS A 692 -27.89 -11.20 -6.15
C LYS A 692 -29.22 -10.44 -6.22
N HIS A 693 -29.69 -9.94 -5.08
CA HIS A 693 -30.99 -9.28 -4.93
C HIS A 693 -30.79 -7.81 -4.54
N LYS A 694 -30.27 -7.03 -5.50
CA LYS A 694 -29.94 -5.60 -5.29
C LYS A 694 -31.15 -4.70 -4.91
N ASP A 695 -32.35 -5.14 -5.21
CA ASP A 695 -33.60 -4.40 -4.95
C ASP A 695 -34.32 -4.88 -3.67
N THR A 696 -33.75 -5.84 -2.95
CA THR A 696 -34.34 -6.39 -1.70
C THR A 696 -33.69 -5.70 -0.50
N LEU A 697 -34.49 -4.99 0.26
CA LEU A 697 -34.10 -4.32 1.51
C LEU A 697 -34.78 -4.99 2.71
N PRO A 698 -34.19 -4.98 3.89
CA PRO A 698 -32.94 -4.29 4.25
C PRO A 698 -31.69 -5.08 3.87
N ILE A 699 -30.56 -4.37 3.71
CA ILE A 699 -29.22 -4.95 3.60
C ILE A 699 -28.47 -4.56 4.86
N PHE A 700 -27.94 -5.53 5.61
CA PHE A 700 -27.07 -5.29 6.75
C PHE A 700 -25.69 -5.86 6.49
N ILE A 701 -24.68 -5.04 6.76
CA ILE A 701 -23.30 -5.46 6.72
C ILE A 701 -22.61 -5.09 8.02
N ARG A 702 -21.74 -5.98 8.50
CA ARG A 702 -20.75 -5.64 9.51
C ARG A 702 -19.49 -5.21 8.77
N SER A 703 -19.08 -3.98 9.01
CA SER A 703 -17.81 -3.47 8.51
C SER A 703 -16.72 -3.76 9.52
N GLU A 704 -15.59 -4.19 9.02
CA GLU A 704 -14.30 -4.11 9.69
C GLU A 704 -13.50 -3.11 8.88
N GLU A 705 -13.30 -1.93 9.42
CA GLU A 705 -12.56 -0.93 8.69
C GLU A 705 -11.08 -1.23 8.77
N HIS A 706 -10.47 -1.33 7.60
CA HIS A 706 -9.06 -1.42 7.38
C HIS A 706 -8.59 -0.10 6.78
N THR A 707 -7.56 0.47 7.32
CA THR A 707 -7.01 1.77 6.91
C THR A 707 -6.44 1.78 5.52
#